data_a0cb3d5d7969b8991382a6c86f1b053c
#
_entry.id   a0cb3d5d7969b8991382a6c86f1b053c
#
_cell.length_a   1.000
_cell.length_b   1.000
_cell.length_c   1.000
_cell.angle_alpha   90.00
_cell.angle_beta   90.00
_cell.angle_gamma   90.00
#
_symmetry.space_group_name_H-M   'P 1'
#
loop_
_entity.id
_entity.type
_entity.pdbx_description
1 polymer ?
#
loop_
_entity_poly.entity_id
_entity_poly.type
_entity_poly.pdbx_seq_one_letter_code
_entity_poly.pdbx_strand_id
1 'polypeptide(L)'
;MQLEGFIHKKMIPRYNWDAWFARMLLSGPRIHFRFNDKTSNFCFMEMKSHFEMLYQEQMKEHGIEIHTDDASGDIWWDFTYAQSGTHGRASKRPIRKLVRAKNFSSQMGVDKNGKDIMIKILNNQYEISYDSTKYTDEQFKNMGRNFVFVTDDHGNPIKEDGAYVPKTLRWTKCGYITGICDTIFMVNAHFVEKFAEDIDDHPSEYSGNRMIRLSKKDKAHIYMNVDTFLAGCKAFDINEDDYDYNPCELLKYDSVLVQLPRNLVPSQKNITEYFVTDETYCKFRNAIPSVLTHINASENNIVEHHFDSFAMTTELPVGDQSLPGSFIISRGFEYKARTINGDCGSLLIYMNPQLAKQKILGFHSAGNDKDKGFSSKISYEDVMNDLRLFDILVKEEQDLSDPVSCQMGLPNQIYTGKVNDNPFKPLNTKIIKTNLAALYEGEEHKFFYPTKEPAQLMRRGNVDPMKIAQEDIVNDRVYLDPKLVSLAVESCRSYLFHHSEFVPEYPSVWTFEEALHGIPDSPDCKGLPSSSGSGYPMSNNSSTNWKKIYFNPTSNHYQKAKAKRMLKELSEEHERLMLNHIRPYIVNRDCLKDEPLRKGKNTRMFSSGPFVYQINLKKYFGSFIAWITKNKISNGFATGMNVFSEEWHELAMKLGSYDHLRQAMVFAGDFKKFDISQLACIMWGIFDIIEAFYDKFYNDDAGTKLIRKFLFLEIVQSRHLYEENLVMWYGGNPSGNLLTLIINGFYNQLAHRICWIKLSLPIVDFNDNVYIIVEGDDSVVTVSHAYRLTFNEIAMCDTMPLIGLKYTSETKTRSEFPFRSLHDIGFCKRSFVYDKTRGRYIAPLEMNTINHIPCFNKQDSYYDDRIVSNVENCIRELSLHPKNVYDSRKKDLLDSIAYNYRGMIFPRILDIPHDQCRDRTLKAEPVDMWL
;
A
#
# COMPACT_ATOMS: atom_id res chain seq x y z
N MET A 1 -4.45 -4.48 -30.83
CA MET A 1 -3.54 -5.54 -30.32
C MET A 1 -3.66 -5.80 -28.82
N GLN A 2 -3.49 -4.82 -27.94
CA GLN A 2 -3.62 -5.06 -26.49
C GLN A 2 -5.07 -5.36 -26.08
N LEU A 3 -6.04 -4.61 -26.57
CA LEU A 3 -7.45 -4.83 -26.27
C LEU A 3 -7.97 -6.12 -26.93
N GLU A 4 -7.54 -6.41 -28.11
CA GLU A 4 -7.88 -7.64 -28.84
C GLU A 4 -7.26 -8.88 -28.18
N GLY A 5 -5.98 -8.81 -27.78
CA GLY A 5 -5.34 -9.84 -26.98
C GLY A 5 -6.01 -10.06 -25.63
N PHE A 6 -6.57 -9.03 -25.06
CA PHE A 6 -7.31 -9.03 -23.82
C PHE A 6 -8.69 -9.71 -23.97
N ILE A 7 -9.40 -9.42 -25.06
CA ILE A 7 -10.70 -10.02 -25.38
C ILE A 7 -10.55 -11.50 -25.74
N HIS A 8 -9.60 -11.84 -26.63
CA HIS A 8 -9.42 -13.20 -27.13
C HIS A 8 -8.80 -14.16 -26.14
N LYS A 9 -7.98 -13.72 -25.22
CA LYS A 9 -7.29 -14.60 -24.26
C LYS A 9 -8.13 -15.00 -23.05
N LYS A 10 -9.40 -14.60 -22.95
CA LYS A 10 -10.30 -14.93 -21.83
C LYS A 10 -9.71 -14.62 -20.46
N MET A 11 -8.90 -13.58 -20.34
CA MET A 11 -8.14 -13.25 -19.11
C MET A 11 -9.01 -12.72 -17.99
N ILE A 12 -10.23 -12.29 -18.30
CA ILE A 12 -11.19 -11.78 -17.30
C ILE A 12 -12.48 -12.58 -17.44
N PRO A 13 -13.10 -13.01 -16.33
CA PRO A 13 -14.43 -13.59 -16.36
C PRO A 13 -15.41 -12.60 -17.01
N ARG A 14 -16.29 -13.10 -17.89
CA ARG A 14 -17.17 -12.28 -18.74
C ARG A 14 -17.99 -11.25 -17.96
N TYR A 15 -18.50 -11.63 -16.78
CA TYR A 15 -19.28 -10.72 -15.93
C TYR A 15 -18.44 -9.54 -15.38
N ASN A 16 -17.15 -9.74 -15.07
CA ASN A 16 -16.27 -8.67 -14.62
C ASN A 16 -15.87 -7.75 -15.76
N TRP A 17 -15.80 -8.31 -16.96
CA TRP A 17 -15.53 -7.57 -18.18
C TRP A 17 -16.66 -6.59 -18.48
N ASP A 18 -17.88 -7.06 -18.48
CA ASP A 18 -19.07 -6.24 -18.75
C ASP A 18 -19.19 -5.09 -17.73
N ALA A 19 -18.96 -5.38 -16.45
CA ALA A 19 -18.94 -4.36 -15.40
C ALA A 19 -17.81 -3.34 -15.57
N TRP A 20 -16.63 -3.80 -15.92
CA TRP A 20 -15.47 -2.92 -16.18
C TRP A 20 -15.66 -2.09 -17.44
N PHE A 21 -16.14 -2.71 -18.49
CA PHE A 21 -16.41 -2.04 -19.77
C PHE A 21 -17.53 -1.00 -19.62
N ALA A 22 -18.60 -1.35 -18.95
CA ALA A 22 -19.65 -0.41 -18.61
C ALA A 22 -19.13 0.78 -17.80
N ARG A 23 -18.29 0.55 -16.79
CA ARG A 23 -17.61 1.61 -16.03
C ARG A 23 -16.73 2.49 -16.89
N MET A 24 -15.92 1.89 -17.77
CA MET A 24 -15.03 2.62 -18.67
C MET A 24 -15.82 3.46 -19.68
N LEU A 25 -16.89 2.93 -20.24
CA LEU A 25 -17.77 3.65 -21.18
C LEU A 25 -18.64 4.71 -20.49
N LEU A 26 -19.02 4.48 -19.24
CA LEU A 26 -19.76 5.43 -18.42
C LEU A 26 -18.89 6.52 -17.82
N SER A 27 -17.58 6.50 -18.12
CA SER A 27 -16.57 7.36 -17.48
C SER A 27 -16.45 8.77 -18.06
N GLY A 28 -17.16 9.09 -19.10
CA GLY A 28 -17.14 10.44 -19.68
C GLY A 28 -18.00 10.55 -20.93
N PRO A 29 -18.35 11.76 -21.35
CA PRO A 29 -19.14 11.97 -22.55
C PRO A 29 -18.41 11.52 -23.83
N ARG A 30 -17.09 11.37 -23.81
CA ARG A 30 -16.30 10.91 -24.94
C ARG A 30 -15.00 10.26 -24.49
N ILE A 31 -14.76 9.02 -24.94
CA ILE A 31 -13.49 8.33 -24.78
C ILE A 31 -12.80 8.31 -26.14
N HIS A 32 -11.59 8.87 -26.18
CA HIS A 32 -10.80 9.00 -27.42
C HIS A 32 -9.77 7.89 -27.48
N PHE A 33 -9.79 7.11 -28.55
CA PHE A 33 -8.74 6.13 -28.87
C PHE A 33 -8.03 6.59 -30.15
N ARG A 34 -6.74 6.86 -30.04
CA ARG A 34 -5.91 7.23 -31.18
C ARG A 34 -4.97 6.08 -31.52
N PHE A 35 -5.05 5.61 -32.76
CA PHE A 35 -4.16 4.59 -33.29
C PHE A 35 -3.16 5.25 -34.24
N ASN A 36 -1.88 5.06 -34.01
CA ASN A 36 -0.81 5.79 -34.70
C ASN A 36 -0.29 5.10 -35.98
N ASP A 37 -0.85 3.97 -36.39
CA ASP A 37 -0.43 3.27 -37.61
C ASP A 37 -1.61 2.66 -38.41
N LYS A 38 -1.37 2.38 -39.68
CA LYS A 38 -2.40 1.83 -40.59
C LYS A 38 -2.85 0.40 -40.24
N THR A 39 -2.06 -0.35 -39.51
CA THR A 39 -2.43 -1.71 -39.06
C THR A 39 -3.42 -1.67 -37.92
N SER A 40 -3.41 -0.60 -37.13
CA SER A 40 -4.35 -0.41 -36.02
C SER A 40 -5.79 -0.21 -36.51
N ASN A 41 -6.00 0.43 -37.66
CA ASN A 41 -7.34 0.64 -38.21
C ASN A 41 -8.05 -0.66 -38.60
N PHE A 42 -7.32 -1.63 -39.09
CA PHE A 42 -7.89 -2.94 -39.45
C PHE A 42 -8.32 -3.72 -38.20
N CYS A 43 -7.44 -3.80 -37.21
CA CYS A 43 -7.75 -4.42 -35.91
C CYS A 43 -8.93 -3.75 -35.19
N PHE A 44 -9.11 -2.44 -35.41
CA PHE A 44 -10.23 -1.73 -34.84
C PHE A 44 -11.56 -2.07 -35.49
N MET A 45 -11.64 -2.19 -36.81
CA MET A 45 -12.88 -2.57 -37.49
C MET A 45 -13.34 -3.98 -37.10
N GLU A 46 -12.41 -4.92 -36.93
CA GLU A 46 -12.70 -6.24 -36.38
C GLU A 46 -13.19 -6.15 -34.93
N MET A 47 -12.56 -5.30 -34.13
CA MET A 47 -12.91 -5.05 -32.73
C MET A 47 -14.28 -4.40 -32.61
N LYS A 48 -14.57 -3.41 -33.45
CA LYS A 48 -15.91 -2.79 -33.53
C LYS A 48 -17.00 -3.81 -33.84
N SER A 49 -16.80 -4.63 -34.89
CA SER A 49 -17.72 -5.72 -35.22
C SER A 49 -17.92 -6.71 -34.11
N HIS A 50 -16.86 -7.04 -33.41
CA HIS A 50 -16.89 -7.98 -32.29
C HIS A 50 -17.61 -7.37 -31.08
N PHE A 51 -17.41 -6.09 -30.80
CA PHE A 51 -18.14 -5.35 -29.78
C PHE A 51 -19.62 -5.24 -30.10
N GLU A 52 -19.96 -4.85 -31.33
CA GLU A 52 -21.33 -4.76 -31.77
C GLU A 52 -22.04 -6.12 -31.66
N MET A 53 -21.37 -7.20 -32.03
CA MET A 53 -21.93 -8.54 -31.93
C MET A 53 -22.11 -9.05 -30.50
N LEU A 54 -21.15 -8.78 -29.61
CA LEU A 54 -21.17 -9.28 -28.23
C LEU A 54 -21.99 -8.41 -27.28
N TYR A 55 -22.08 -7.11 -27.54
CA TYR A 55 -22.64 -6.13 -26.63
C TYR A 55 -23.75 -5.26 -27.24
N GLN A 56 -24.27 -5.64 -28.38
CA GLN A 56 -25.28 -4.86 -29.12
C GLN A 56 -26.54 -4.56 -28.28
N GLU A 57 -26.98 -5.51 -27.46
CA GLU A 57 -28.11 -5.30 -26.55
C GLU A 57 -27.76 -4.35 -25.39
N GLN A 58 -26.58 -4.53 -24.80
CA GLN A 58 -26.11 -3.68 -23.68
C GLN A 58 -25.78 -2.26 -24.14
N MET A 59 -25.23 -2.09 -25.33
CA MET A 59 -24.98 -0.78 -25.93
C MET A 59 -26.31 -0.05 -26.20
N LYS A 60 -27.32 -0.75 -26.71
CA LYS A 60 -28.65 -0.20 -26.89
C LYS A 60 -29.32 0.19 -25.57
N GLU A 61 -29.21 -0.66 -24.54
CA GLU A 61 -29.74 -0.36 -23.21
C GLU A 61 -29.14 0.88 -22.59
N HIS A 62 -27.87 1.15 -22.88
CA HIS A 62 -27.13 2.29 -22.32
C HIS A 62 -27.03 3.49 -23.28
N GLY A 63 -27.63 3.41 -24.47
CA GLY A 63 -27.65 4.52 -25.43
C GLY A 63 -26.25 4.96 -25.89
N ILE A 64 -25.39 3.99 -26.18
CA ILE A 64 -24.00 4.24 -26.58
C ILE A 64 -23.88 4.19 -28.10
N GLU A 65 -23.39 5.26 -28.71
CA GLU A 65 -23.07 5.32 -30.13
C GLU A 65 -21.53 5.43 -30.33
N ILE A 66 -21.03 4.67 -31.29
CA ILE A 66 -19.60 4.67 -31.64
C ILE A 66 -19.44 5.49 -32.94
N HIS A 67 -18.58 6.47 -32.87
CA HIS A 67 -18.25 7.31 -34.01
C HIS A 67 -16.80 7.11 -34.46
N THR A 68 -16.57 7.12 -35.77
CA THR A 68 -15.23 7.06 -36.35
C THR A 68 -15.02 8.32 -37.17
N ASP A 69 -13.89 8.98 -36.97
CA ASP A 69 -13.46 10.06 -37.87
C ASP A 69 -12.62 9.43 -38.98
N ASP A 70 -13.16 9.42 -40.20
CA ASP A 70 -12.52 8.82 -41.36
C ASP A 70 -11.22 9.56 -41.77
N ALA A 71 -11.07 10.81 -41.36
CA ALA A 71 -9.89 11.62 -41.73
C ALA A 71 -8.70 11.40 -40.76
N SER A 72 -8.95 11.22 -39.46
CA SER A 72 -7.92 11.06 -38.44
C SER A 72 -7.74 9.62 -37.99
N GLY A 73 -8.73 8.76 -38.24
CA GLY A 73 -8.81 7.41 -37.69
C GLY A 73 -9.10 7.38 -36.18
N ASP A 74 -9.51 8.53 -35.62
CA ASP A 74 -9.89 8.66 -34.22
C ASP A 74 -11.29 8.08 -34.02
N ILE A 75 -11.49 7.44 -32.89
CA ILE A 75 -12.72 6.75 -32.53
C ILE A 75 -13.16 7.22 -31.17
N TRP A 76 -14.44 7.54 -31.04
CA TRP A 76 -15.04 7.92 -29.77
C TRP A 76 -16.43 7.35 -29.62
N TRP A 77 -16.88 7.24 -28.35
CA TRP A 77 -18.23 6.85 -28.01
C TRP A 77 -18.96 8.04 -27.41
N ASP A 78 -20.17 8.30 -27.90
CA ASP A 78 -21.10 9.25 -27.32
C ASP A 78 -22.19 8.51 -26.53
N PHE A 79 -22.49 9.02 -25.34
CA PHE A 79 -23.65 8.62 -24.58
C PHE A 79 -24.86 9.44 -24.96
N THR A 80 -25.85 8.80 -25.47
CA THR A 80 -27.22 9.37 -25.47
C THR A 80 -27.95 8.83 -24.25
N TYR A 81 -28.38 9.71 -23.35
CA TYR A 81 -29.22 9.30 -22.26
C TYR A 81 -30.53 8.75 -22.82
N ALA A 82 -30.74 7.46 -22.72
CA ALA A 82 -31.91 6.74 -23.25
C ALA A 82 -33.29 7.26 -22.75
N GLN A 83 -33.28 8.20 -21.80
CA GLN A 83 -34.51 8.74 -21.20
C GLN A 83 -34.82 10.19 -21.57
N SER A 84 -34.00 10.89 -22.35
CA SER A 84 -34.27 12.32 -22.60
C SER A 84 -35.00 12.62 -23.90
N GLY A 85 -35.18 11.67 -24.79
CA GLY A 85 -35.89 11.91 -26.08
C GLY A 85 -35.36 13.07 -26.94
N THR A 86 -34.27 13.67 -26.52
CA THR A 86 -33.61 14.80 -27.15
C THR A 86 -32.23 14.40 -27.56
N HIS A 87 -32.03 14.20 -28.85
CA HIS A 87 -30.70 14.27 -29.47
C HIS A 87 -30.15 15.66 -29.21
N GLY A 88 -29.53 15.85 -28.04
CA GLY A 88 -29.07 17.16 -27.66
C GLY A 88 -27.56 17.19 -27.69
N ARG A 89 -26.97 17.91 -28.65
CA ARG A 89 -25.71 18.61 -28.35
C ARG A 89 -25.84 19.16 -26.95
N ALA A 90 -24.81 18.97 -26.11
CA ALA A 90 -24.79 19.50 -24.75
C ALA A 90 -25.34 20.92 -24.77
N SER A 91 -26.57 21.10 -24.37
CA SER A 91 -27.23 22.39 -24.41
C SER A 91 -26.47 23.25 -23.39
N LYS A 92 -26.01 24.39 -23.80
CA LYS A 92 -25.35 25.38 -22.93
C LYS A 92 -26.28 25.94 -21.84
N ARG A 93 -27.47 25.36 -21.68
CA ARG A 93 -28.48 25.78 -20.70
C ARG A 93 -28.56 24.73 -19.59
N PRO A 94 -28.43 25.10 -18.33
CA PRO A 94 -28.64 24.19 -17.21
C PRO A 94 -30.09 23.70 -17.23
N ILE A 95 -30.26 22.40 -17.24
CA ILE A 95 -31.56 21.76 -17.21
C ILE A 95 -31.75 21.15 -15.83
N ARG A 96 -32.78 21.60 -15.10
CA ARG A 96 -33.21 20.97 -13.88
C ARG A 96 -33.87 19.63 -14.24
N LYS A 97 -33.30 18.53 -13.77
CA LYS A 97 -33.86 17.19 -13.96
C LYS A 97 -34.17 16.56 -12.62
N LEU A 98 -35.37 16.03 -12.56
CA LEU A 98 -35.81 15.11 -11.52
C LEU A 98 -35.46 13.70 -11.97
N VAL A 99 -34.51 13.04 -11.32
CA VAL A 99 -34.03 11.73 -11.72
C VAL A 99 -34.36 10.71 -10.62
N ARG A 100 -34.83 9.54 -11.00
CA ARG A 100 -35.03 8.45 -10.04
C ARG A 100 -33.68 7.91 -9.58
N ALA A 101 -33.57 7.56 -8.30
CA ALA A 101 -32.32 7.10 -7.68
C ALA A 101 -31.61 5.95 -8.43
N LYS A 102 -32.36 5.14 -9.19
CA LYS A 102 -31.79 4.03 -9.98
C LYS A 102 -30.96 4.46 -11.18
N ASN A 103 -31.19 5.64 -11.74
CA ASN A 103 -30.52 6.08 -12.96
C ASN A 103 -29.19 6.80 -12.66
N PHE A 104 -28.89 7.02 -11.39
CA PHE A 104 -27.67 7.67 -10.95
C PHE A 104 -26.46 6.74 -10.88
N SER A 105 -26.72 5.46 -10.60
CA SER A 105 -25.66 4.46 -10.41
C SER A 105 -24.76 4.31 -11.62
N SER A 106 -25.32 4.49 -12.81
CA SER A 106 -24.57 4.30 -14.05
C SER A 106 -23.56 5.41 -14.34
N GLN A 107 -23.71 6.61 -13.75
CA GLN A 107 -22.87 7.77 -14.06
C GLN A 107 -21.72 8.00 -13.10
N MET A 108 -21.86 7.55 -11.84
CA MET A 108 -20.91 7.87 -10.76
C MET A 108 -20.06 6.68 -10.32
N GLY A 109 -20.36 5.50 -10.87
CA GLY A 109 -19.70 4.27 -10.45
C GLY A 109 -20.31 3.67 -9.18
N VAL A 110 -19.85 2.49 -8.85
CA VAL A 110 -20.26 1.74 -7.67
C VAL A 110 -19.10 1.56 -6.70
N ASP A 111 -19.40 1.45 -5.42
CA ASP A 111 -18.40 1.11 -4.42
C ASP A 111 -17.97 -0.38 -4.55
N LYS A 112 -16.97 -0.80 -3.74
CA LYS A 112 -16.49 -2.20 -3.71
C LYS A 112 -17.58 -3.25 -3.47
N ASN A 113 -18.72 -2.85 -2.93
CA ASN A 113 -19.85 -3.72 -2.65
C ASN A 113 -20.95 -3.63 -3.74
N GLY A 114 -20.69 -2.96 -4.87
CA GLY A 114 -21.64 -2.78 -5.95
C GLY A 114 -22.72 -1.73 -5.68
N LYS A 115 -22.58 -0.91 -4.61
CA LYS A 115 -23.53 0.17 -4.29
C LYS A 115 -23.17 1.44 -5.03
N ASP A 116 -24.19 2.15 -5.45
CA ASP A 116 -24.05 3.46 -6.06
C ASP A 116 -23.44 4.48 -5.08
N ILE A 117 -22.31 5.06 -5.44
CA ILE A 117 -21.57 6.04 -4.63
C ILE A 117 -22.44 7.27 -4.37
N MET A 118 -23.18 7.73 -5.38
CA MET A 118 -24.02 8.90 -5.22
C MET A 118 -25.18 8.65 -4.25
N ILE A 119 -25.81 7.50 -4.33
CA ILE A 119 -26.84 7.11 -3.35
C ILE A 119 -26.24 7.01 -1.96
N LYS A 120 -25.00 6.51 -1.83
CA LYS A 120 -24.31 6.44 -0.54
C LYS A 120 -24.09 7.83 0.07
N ILE A 121 -23.66 8.81 -0.72
CA ILE A 121 -23.47 10.20 -0.29
C ILE A 121 -24.82 10.83 0.06
N LEU A 122 -25.78 10.78 -0.84
CA LEU A 122 -27.11 11.38 -0.65
C LEU A 122 -27.91 10.73 0.50
N ASN A 123 -27.64 9.47 0.81
CA ASN A 123 -28.24 8.82 1.98
C ASN A 123 -27.80 9.42 3.33
N ASN A 124 -26.77 10.26 3.35
CA ASN A 124 -26.37 11.00 4.54
C ASN A 124 -26.97 12.42 4.59
N GLN A 125 -27.71 12.83 3.55
CA GLN A 125 -28.29 14.16 3.46
C GLN A 125 -29.69 14.21 4.08
N TYR A 126 -29.97 15.32 4.75
CA TYR A 126 -31.28 15.67 5.33
C TYR A 126 -31.67 17.09 4.92
N GLU A 127 -32.96 17.32 4.73
CA GLU A 127 -33.50 18.67 4.64
C GLU A 127 -33.59 19.26 6.04
N ILE A 128 -33.05 20.46 6.25
CA ILE A 128 -33.11 21.18 7.52
C ILE A 128 -34.15 22.30 7.44
N SER A 129 -35.04 22.33 8.40
CA SER A 129 -36.08 23.34 8.54
C SER A 129 -36.13 23.81 9.98
N TYR A 130 -36.46 25.07 10.18
CA TYR A 130 -36.67 25.59 11.52
C TYR A 130 -38.07 26.16 11.69
N ASP A 131 -38.50 26.28 12.93
CA ASP A 131 -39.80 26.90 13.27
C ASP A 131 -39.71 28.42 13.14
N SER A 132 -40.36 28.97 12.14
CA SER A 132 -40.46 30.39 11.86
C SER A 132 -41.70 31.06 12.45
N THR A 133 -42.42 30.37 13.33
CA THR A 133 -43.62 30.93 13.96
C THR A 133 -43.21 32.12 14.83
N LYS A 134 -43.82 33.27 14.54
CA LYS A 134 -43.67 34.45 15.42
C LYS A 134 -44.64 34.29 16.59
N TYR A 135 -44.09 34.15 17.77
CA TYR A 135 -44.83 34.15 19.03
C TYR A 135 -44.90 35.56 19.61
N THR A 136 -46.02 35.89 20.23
CA THR A 136 -46.13 37.14 21.04
C THR A 136 -45.49 36.90 22.41
N ASP A 137 -44.98 37.97 23.07
CA ASP A 137 -44.39 37.87 24.41
C ASP A 137 -45.32 37.22 25.44
N GLU A 138 -46.61 37.35 25.27
CA GLU A 138 -47.61 36.74 26.14
C GLU A 138 -47.74 35.25 25.88
N GLN A 139 -47.65 34.81 24.61
CA GLN A 139 -47.64 33.38 24.23
C GLN A 139 -46.38 32.71 24.73
N PHE A 140 -45.22 33.39 24.64
CA PHE A 140 -43.96 32.89 25.19
C PHE A 140 -44.04 32.76 26.73
N LYS A 141 -44.54 33.73 27.46
CA LYS A 141 -44.67 33.68 28.94
C LYS A 141 -45.53 32.50 29.42
N ASN A 142 -46.46 32.04 28.58
CA ASN A 142 -47.36 30.97 28.90
C ASN A 142 -46.88 29.57 28.36
N MET A 143 -45.82 29.56 27.56
CA MET A 143 -45.23 28.32 27.01
C MET A 143 -44.26 27.73 28.03
N GLY A 144 -44.76 27.03 29.02
CA GLY A 144 -43.91 26.15 29.79
C GLY A 144 -43.30 25.07 28.88
N ARG A 145 -42.22 24.44 29.29
CA ARG A 145 -41.51 23.36 28.49
C ARG A 145 -42.38 22.31 27.87
N ASN A 146 -43.62 22.11 28.38
CA ASN A 146 -44.60 21.12 27.90
C ASN A 146 -45.44 21.61 26.71
N PHE A 147 -45.37 22.88 26.32
CA PHE A 147 -46.21 23.44 25.25
C PHE A 147 -45.54 23.45 23.87
N VAL A 148 -44.29 22.99 23.77
CA VAL A 148 -43.56 22.85 22.49
C VAL A 148 -44.05 21.63 21.73
N PHE A 149 -44.71 20.68 22.40
CA PHE A 149 -45.18 19.44 21.81
C PHE A 149 -46.69 19.35 21.78
N VAL A 150 -47.23 18.61 20.79
CA VAL A 150 -48.65 18.24 20.78
C VAL A 150 -48.89 17.34 21.98
N THR A 151 -49.93 17.64 22.76
CA THR A 151 -50.30 16.87 23.94
C THR A 151 -51.62 16.13 23.69
N ASP A 152 -51.76 14.94 24.34
CA ASP A 152 -53.02 14.25 24.45
C ASP A 152 -54.04 15.00 25.36
N ASP A 153 -55.25 14.47 25.48
CA ASP A 153 -56.32 15.05 26.30
C ASP A 153 -55.97 15.10 27.81
N HIS A 154 -54.89 14.45 28.22
CA HIS A 154 -54.38 14.41 29.58
C HIS A 154 -53.15 15.30 29.75
N GLY A 155 -52.71 16.06 28.72
CA GLY A 155 -51.60 16.97 28.76
C GLY A 155 -50.21 16.31 28.63
N ASN A 156 -50.12 15.03 28.24
CA ASN A 156 -48.86 14.35 27.99
C ASN A 156 -48.42 14.58 26.54
N PRO A 157 -47.10 14.83 26.27
CA PRO A 157 -46.61 14.98 24.91
C PRO A 157 -46.86 13.72 24.07
N ILE A 158 -47.45 13.91 22.92
CA ILE A 158 -47.72 12.80 21.95
C ILE A 158 -46.39 12.45 21.25
N LYS A 159 -46.18 11.15 21.07
CA LYS A 159 -45.07 10.62 20.29
C LYS A 159 -45.60 9.95 19.01
N GLU A 160 -45.07 10.34 17.87
CA GLU A 160 -45.23 9.61 16.60
C GLU A 160 -43.87 8.98 16.25
N ASP A 161 -43.88 7.69 15.89
CA ASP A 161 -42.63 6.92 15.60
C ASP A 161 -41.51 7.04 16.64
N GLY A 162 -41.90 7.18 17.93
CA GLY A 162 -40.97 7.29 19.06
C GLY A 162 -40.47 8.69 19.33
N ALA A 163 -40.78 9.69 18.50
CA ALA A 163 -40.37 11.08 18.68
C ALA A 163 -41.58 11.95 19.13
N TYR A 164 -41.31 12.96 19.96
CA TYR A 164 -42.36 13.92 20.36
C TYR A 164 -42.76 14.80 19.18
N VAL A 165 -44.06 14.99 19.00
CA VAL A 165 -44.63 15.82 17.93
C VAL A 165 -44.67 17.29 18.37
N PRO A 166 -43.88 18.15 17.73
CA PRO A 166 -43.87 19.59 18.12
C PRO A 166 -45.15 20.32 17.70
N LYS A 167 -45.55 21.25 18.50
CA LYS A 167 -46.76 22.09 18.31
C LYS A 167 -46.61 23.20 17.26
N THR A 168 -45.42 23.26 16.65
CA THR A 168 -45.05 24.27 15.67
C THR A 168 -45.81 24.10 14.36
N LEU A 169 -46.40 25.13 13.88
CA LEU A 169 -47.29 25.08 12.70
C LEU A 169 -46.65 25.62 11.43
N ARG A 170 -45.49 26.21 11.51
CA ARG A 170 -44.86 26.83 10.34
C ARG A 170 -43.37 26.49 10.23
N TRP A 171 -43.11 25.51 9.44
CA TRP A 171 -41.72 25.10 9.12
C TRP A 171 -41.21 25.86 7.91
N THR A 172 -40.10 26.58 8.09
CA THR A 172 -39.35 27.22 7.00
C THR A 172 -38.17 26.39 6.68
N LYS A 173 -38.07 25.92 5.44
CA LYS A 173 -36.90 25.21 4.94
C LYS A 173 -35.72 26.17 4.84
N CYS A 174 -34.59 25.84 5.47
CA CYS A 174 -33.33 26.57 5.36
C CYS A 174 -32.51 26.03 4.18
N GLY A 175 -32.43 24.71 4.06
CA GLY A 175 -31.61 24.03 3.07
C GLY A 175 -31.38 22.58 3.42
N TYR A 176 -30.12 22.15 3.29
CA TYR A 176 -29.67 20.78 3.53
C TYR A 176 -28.51 20.70 4.50
N ILE A 177 -28.46 19.60 5.24
CA ILE A 177 -27.39 19.21 6.14
C ILE A 177 -26.95 17.80 5.76
N THR A 178 -25.63 17.55 5.73
CA THR A 178 -25.09 16.28 5.30
C THR A 178 -24.27 15.60 6.40
N GLY A 179 -24.64 14.40 6.82
CA GLY A 179 -23.86 13.59 7.76
C GLY A 179 -22.53 13.17 7.14
N ILE A 180 -21.43 13.49 7.81
CA ILE A 180 -20.08 13.21 7.36
C ILE A 180 -19.59 11.86 7.88
N CYS A 181 -19.74 11.63 9.17
CA CYS A 181 -19.46 10.36 9.82
C CYS A 181 -20.12 10.31 11.20
N ASP A 182 -20.43 9.12 11.68
CA ASP A 182 -21.11 8.91 12.97
C ASP A 182 -22.28 9.89 13.18
N THR A 183 -22.24 10.75 14.17
CA THR A 183 -23.27 11.78 14.47
C THR A 183 -22.80 13.20 14.11
N ILE A 184 -21.75 13.32 13.31
CA ILE A 184 -21.25 14.61 12.83
C ILE A 184 -21.83 14.93 11.47
N PHE A 185 -22.33 16.15 11.37
CA PHE A 185 -22.98 16.70 10.18
C PHE A 185 -22.27 17.97 9.74
N MET A 186 -22.26 18.23 8.45
CA MET A 186 -21.83 19.48 7.86
C MET A 186 -23.04 20.30 7.44
N VAL A 187 -23.00 21.58 7.78
CA VAL A 187 -24.04 22.56 7.49
C VAL A 187 -23.42 23.89 7.08
N ASN A 188 -24.14 24.71 6.31
CA ASN A 188 -23.69 26.08 6.01
C ASN A 188 -23.57 26.92 7.29
N ALA A 189 -22.48 27.67 7.44
CA ALA A 189 -22.22 28.49 8.63
C ALA A 189 -23.29 29.55 8.82
N HIS A 190 -23.74 30.20 7.75
CA HIS A 190 -24.79 31.23 7.83
C HIS A 190 -26.15 30.71 8.39
N PHE A 191 -26.42 29.39 8.39
CA PHE A 191 -27.58 28.85 9.08
C PHE A 191 -27.37 28.86 10.58
N VAL A 192 -26.17 28.49 11.04
CA VAL A 192 -25.83 28.40 12.45
C VAL A 192 -25.79 29.82 13.06
N GLU A 193 -25.21 30.76 12.32
CA GLU A 193 -25.22 32.19 12.71
C GLU A 193 -26.65 32.70 12.85
N LYS A 194 -27.52 32.44 11.89
CA LYS A 194 -28.93 32.80 11.95
C LYS A 194 -29.65 32.18 13.15
N PHE A 195 -29.31 30.94 13.51
CA PHE A 195 -29.92 30.33 14.69
C PHE A 195 -29.38 30.92 15.98
N ALA A 196 -28.11 31.35 15.99
CA ALA A 196 -27.52 32.05 17.13
C ALA A 196 -28.11 33.48 17.32
N GLU A 197 -28.24 34.25 16.23
CA GLU A 197 -28.85 35.58 16.25
C GLU A 197 -30.30 35.57 16.77
N ASP A 198 -31.09 34.58 16.37
CA ASP A 198 -32.45 34.37 16.88
C ASP A 198 -32.46 34.13 18.40
N ILE A 199 -31.32 33.75 19.02
CA ILE A 199 -31.15 33.62 20.47
C ILE A 199 -30.88 35.00 21.10
N ASP A 200 -30.03 35.82 20.49
CA ASP A 200 -29.59 37.12 21.00
C ASP A 200 -30.70 38.20 20.91
N ASP A 201 -31.50 38.16 19.84
CA ASP A 201 -32.61 39.06 19.61
C ASP A 201 -33.79 38.81 20.59
N HIS A 202 -33.85 37.61 21.19
CA HIS A 202 -34.89 37.21 22.13
C HIS A 202 -34.27 36.69 23.44
N PRO A 203 -34.08 37.57 24.46
CA PRO A 203 -33.30 37.23 25.66
C PRO A 203 -33.80 35.98 26.38
N SER A 204 -32.85 35.06 26.49
CA SER A 204 -32.61 34.01 27.49
C SER A 204 -33.68 33.00 27.91
N GLU A 205 -34.94 33.29 27.96
CA GLU A 205 -35.95 32.33 28.45
C GLU A 205 -36.73 31.60 27.33
N TYR A 206 -36.66 32.07 26.09
CA TYR A 206 -37.57 31.64 25.02
C TYR A 206 -36.92 31.10 23.77
N SER A 207 -35.63 31.40 23.51
CA SER A 207 -34.90 30.98 22.30
C SER A 207 -34.60 29.46 22.29
N GLY A 208 -34.31 28.90 23.46
CA GLY A 208 -34.05 27.46 23.59
C GLY A 208 -35.24 26.55 23.29
N ASN A 209 -36.45 27.14 23.11
CA ASN A 209 -37.65 26.40 22.75
C ASN A 209 -37.92 26.34 21.23
N ARG A 210 -37.20 27.10 20.41
CA ARG A 210 -37.32 26.98 18.96
C ARG A 210 -36.82 25.63 18.47
N MET A 211 -37.51 25.07 17.53
CA MET A 211 -37.27 23.69 17.05
C MET A 211 -36.62 23.65 15.67
N ILE A 212 -35.69 22.78 15.53
CA ILE A 212 -35.12 22.37 14.25
C ILE A 212 -35.70 21.01 13.89
N ARG A 213 -36.07 20.86 12.63
CA ARG A 213 -36.55 19.60 12.05
C ARG A 213 -35.60 19.13 10.94
N LEU A 214 -35.11 17.91 11.08
CA LEU A 214 -34.39 17.22 10.01
C LEU A 214 -35.35 16.23 9.33
N SER A 215 -35.47 16.35 8.03
CA SER A 215 -36.38 15.51 7.21
C SER A 215 -35.55 14.69 6.22
N LYS A 216 -35.92 13.44 6.12
CA LYS A 216 -35.30 12.51 5.18
C LYS A 216 -36.35 11.68 4.50
N LYS A 217 -36.04 11.26 3.26
CA LYS A 217 -36.88 10.37 2.48
C LYS A 217 -37.25 9.11 3.25
N ASP A 218 -38.52 8.77 3.27
CA ASP A 218 -39.10 7.52 3.85
C ASP A 218 -38.71 7.29 5.33
N LYS A 219 -38.43 8.35 6.09
CA LYS A 219 -38.08 8.28 7.50
C LYS A 219 -38.86 9.29 8.34
N ALA A 220 -39.06 8.96 9.59
CA ALA A 220 -39.64 9.90 10.57
C ALA A 220 -38.77 11.18 10.67
N HIS A 221 -39.43 12.31 10.91
CA HIS A 221 -38.72 13.56 11.14
C HIS A 221 -37.95 13.51 12.48
N ILE A 222 -36.78 14.12 12.50
CA ILE A 222 -35.99 14.29 13.72
C ILE A 222 -36.21 15.71 14.18
N TYR A 223 -36.52 15.89 15.45
CA TYR A 223 -36.80 17.18 16.06
C TYR A 223 -35.79 17.43 17.19
N MET A 224 -35.27 18.67 17.27
CA MET A 224 -34.37 19.10 18.36
C MET A 224 -34.52 20.58 18.59
N ASN A 225 -34.20 21.04 19.81
CA ASN A 225 -34.14 22.46 20.12
C ASN A 225 -32.90 23.08 19.46
N VAL A 226 -32.98 24.38 19.16
CA VAL A 226 -31.84 25.15 18.62
C VAL A 226 -30.63 25.06 19.55
N ASP A 227 -30.81 25.19 20.86
CA ASP A 227 -29.72 25.05 21.84
C ASP A 227 -28.98 23.72 21.75
N THR A 228 -29.72 22.63 21.54
CA THR A 228 -29.15 21.28 21.36
C THR A 228 -28.32 21.20 20.08
N PHE A 229 -28.76 21.91 19.05
CA PHE A 229 -28.03 21.96 17.78
C PHE A 229 -26.75 22.79 17.90
N LEU A 230 -26.85 23.98 18.49
CA LEU A 230 -25.70 24.90 18.68
C LEU A 230 -24.66 24.33 19.63
N ALA A 231 -25.06 23.67 20.71
CA ALA A 231 -24.15 23.01 21.64
C ALA A 231 -23.25 21.94 20.98
N GLY A 232 -23.66 21.43 19.81
CA GLY A 232 -22.84 20.49 19.01
C GLY A 232 -21.85 21.16 18.05
N CYS A 233 -21.88 22.50 17.95
CA CYS A 233 -21.09 23.27 16.99
C CYS A 233 -19.83 23.85 17.64
N LYS A 234 -18.66 23.24 17.35
CA LYS A 234 -17.39 23.71 17.94
C LYS A 234 -16.89 25.06 17.40
N ALA A 235 -17.36 25.49 16.24
CA ALA A 235 -16.95 26.74 15.63
C ALA A 235 -17.35 27.98 16.42
N PHE A 236 -18.34 27.85 17.32
CA PHE A 236 -18.90 28.94 18.14
C PHE A 236 -18.62 28.76 19.64
N ASP A 237 -17.80 27.76 20.00
CA ASP A 237 -17.38 27.49 21.39
C ASP A 237 -16.06 28.25 21.71
N ILE A 238 -16.05 29.58 21.49
CA ILE A 238 -14.86 30.42 21.66
C ILE A 238 -14.97 31.13 23.00
N ASN A 239 -13.95 30.97 23.87
CA ASN A 239 -13.78 31.82 25.05
C ASN A 239 -13.51 33.27 24.62
N GLU A 240 -14.17 34.22 25.24
CA GLU A 240 -14.08 35.68 24.94
C GLU A 240 -12.66 36.27 24.98
N ASP A 241 -11.67 35.53 25.49
CA ASP A 241 -10.29 35.98 25.65
C ASP A 241 -9.37 35.74 24.42
N ASP A 242 -9.83 35.01 23.40
CA ASP A 242 -9.02 34.63 22.22
C ASP A 242 -9.70 35.06 20.89
N TYR A 243 -9.88 36.36 20.70
CA TYR A 243 -10.55 36.93 19.52
C TYR A 243 -9.86 36.70 18.17
N ASP A 244 -8.59 36.31 18.15
CA ASP A 244 -7.81 36.27 16.91
C ASP A 244 -7.63 34.85 16.32
N TYR A 245 -8.06 33.78 16.96
CA TYR A 245 -7.84 32.41 16.47
C TYR A 245 -9.06 31.50 16.55
N ASN A 246 -9.73 31.30 15.43
CA ASN A 246 -10.75 30.24 15.30
C ASN A 246 -10.11 28.99 14.75
N PRO A 247 -10.11 27.84 15.48
CA PRO A 247 -9.49 26.60 15.02
C PRO A 247 -10.26 25.91 13.87
N CYS A 248 -11.46 26.34 13.54
CA CYS A 248 -12.31 25.75 12.50
C CYS A 248 -11.95 26.28 11.12
N GLU A 249 -11.27 25.49 10.32
CA GLU A 249 -10.90 25.85 8.94
C GLU A 249 -12.11 25.99 8.00
N LEU A 250 -13.13 25.17 8.19
CA LEU A 250 -14.34 25.15 7.36
C LEU A 250 -15.19 26.42 7.46
N LEU A 251 -15.08 27.16 8.58
CA LEU A 251 -15.82 28.42 8.76
C LEU A 251 -15.49 29.42 7.67
N LYS A 252 -14.24 29.48 7.21
CA LYS A 252 -13.79 30.32 6.08
C LYS A 252 -14.51 30.04 4.77
N TYR A 253 -15.20 28.91 4.67
CA TYR A 253 -15.87 28.42 3.49
C TYR A 253 -17.39 28.29 3.67
N ASP A 254 -17.99 29.11 4.54
CA ASP A 254 -19.41 29.06 4.87
C ASP A 254 -19.86 27.64 5.26
N SER A 255 -19.03 26.91 6.00
CA SER A 255 -19.36 25.53 6.43
C SER A 255 -18.85 25.28 7.84
N VAL A 256 -19.61 24.50 8.60
CA VAL A 256 -19.25 24.08 9.95
C VAL A 256 -19.66 22.65 10.21
N LEU A 257 -18.93 21.98 11.10
CA LEU A 257 -19.29 20.66 11.60
C LEU A 257 -20.09 20.78 12.89
N VAL A 258 -21.17 20.00 12.98
CA VAL A 258 -22.06 19.93 14.14
C VAL A 258 -22.21 18.50 14.59
N GLN A 259 -21.88 18.20 15.84
CA GLN A 259 -22.10 16.89 16.44
C GLN A 259 -23.49 16.82 17.08
N LEU A 260 -24.37 16.00 16.54
CA LEU A 260 -25.71 15.83 17.07
C LEU A 260 -25.77 14.66 18.08
N PRO A 261 -26.67 14.74 19.08
CA PRO A 261 -26.79 13.70 20.11
C PRO A 261 -27.18 12.33 19.52
N ARG A 262 -26.51 11.29 19.95
CA ARG A 262 -26.72 9.89 19.46
C ARG A 262 -28.13 9.35 19.72
N ASN A 263 -28.81 9.87 20.70
CA ASN A 263 -30.21 9.50 20.99
C ASN A 263 -31.21 10.15 20.05
N LEU A 264 -30.82 11.19 19.29
CA LEU A 264 -31.69 11.90 18.34
C LEU A 264 -31.42 11.50 16.89
N VAL A 265 -30.17 11.29 16.52
CA VAL A 265 -29.80 10.97 15.14
C VAL A 265 -29.12 9.62 15.03
N PRO A 266 -29.41 8.84 13.97
CA PRO A 266 -28.69 7.61 13.71
C PRO A 266 -27.25 7.89 13.28
N SER A 267 -26.34 6.95 13.57
CA SER A 267 -24.97 7.02 13.06
C SER A 267 -24.93 7.05 11.54
N GLN A 268 -24.25 8.03 10.98
CA GLN A 268 -24.08 8.23 9.54
C GLN A 268 -22.89 7.40 9.02
N LYS A 269 -22.97 7.00 7.75
CA LYS A 269 -21.83 6.37 7.11
C LYS A 269 -20.73 7.39 6.89
N ASN A 270 -19.49 6.95 7.04
CA ASN A 270 -18.34 7.79 6.73
C ASN A 270 -18.30 8.08 5.21
N ILE A 271 -18.31 9.38 4.86
CA ILE A 271 -18.22 9.88 3.48
C ILE A 271 -17.03 10.80 3.27
N THR A 272 -16.13 10.93 4.24
CA THR A 272 -14.97 11.82 4.15
C THR A 272 -14.13 11.53 2.91
N GLU A 273 -13.95 10.26 2.55
CA GLU A 273 -13.21 9.81 1.38
C GLU A 273 -13.73 10.33 0.03
N TYR A 274 -14.97 10.83 0.00
CA TYR A 274 -15.55 11.37 -1.23
C TYR A 274 -15.29 12.85 -1.42
N PHE A 275 -14.72 13.56 -0.46
CA PHE A 275 -14.25 14.93 -0.66
C PHE A 275 -13.01 14.96 -1.54
N VAL A 276 -12.93 15.97 -2.39
CA VAL A 276 -11.79 16.17 -3.28
C VAL A 276 -10.60 16.68 -2.46
N THR A 277 -9.41 16.13 -2.71
CA THR A 277 -8.17 16.57 -2.04
C THR A 277 -7.67 17.89 -2.60
N ASP A 278 -6.91 18.65 -1.82
CA ASP A 278 -6.26 19.88 -2.28
C ASP A 278 -5.34 19.64 -3.48
N GLU A 279 -4.65 18.50 -3.52
CA GLU A 279 -3.84 18.10 -4.68
C GLU A 279 -4.69 17.99 -5.96
N THR A 280 -5.89 17.43 -5.87
CA THR A 280 -6.80 17.32 -7.01
C THR A 280 -7.37 18.67 -7.41
N TYR A 281 -7.68 19.54 -6.45
CA TYR A 281 -8.10 20.93 -6.74
C TYR A 281 -7.04 21.72 -7.52
N CYS A 282 -5.77 21.56 -7.20
CA CYS A 282 -4.68 22.21 -7.92
C CYS A 282 -4.58 21.81 -9.40
N LYS A 283 -5.19 20.71 -9.79
CA LYS A 283 -5.22 20.20 -11.18
C LYS A 283 -6.35 20.81 -12.01
N PHE A 284 -7.34 21.41 -11.36
CA PHE A 284 -8.48 22.04 -12.05
C PHE A 284 -8.08 23.40 -12.64
N ARG A 285 -7.93 23.45 -13.96
CA ARG A 285 -7.56 24.66 -14.70
C ARG A 285 -8.64 25.16 -15.68
N ASN A 286 -9.63 24.31 -15.94
CA ASN A 286 -10.67 24.55 -16.94
C ASN A 286 -12.06 24.28 -16.32
N ALA A 287 -13.08 24.32 -17.17
CA ALA A 287 -14.42 23.90 -16.82
C ALA A 287 -14.44 22.49 -16.23
N ILE A 288 -15.13 22.35 -15.12
CA ILE A 288 -15.24 21.09 -14.35
C ILE A 288 -16.66 20.56 -14.55
N PRO A 289 -16.84 19.41 -15.21
CA PRO A 289 -18.15 18.78 -15.32
C PRO A 289 -18.73 18.50 -13.94
N SER A 290 -19.84 19.10 -13.60
CA SER A 290 -20.38 19.09 -12.24
C SER A 290 -21.89 18.89 -12.23
N VAL A 291 -22.39 18.39 -11.11
CA VAL A 291 -23.80 18.34 -10.81
C VAL A 291 -24.07 18.90 -9.41
N LEU A 292 -25.00 19.80 -9.31
CA LEU A 292 -25.58 20.21 -8.04
C LEU A 292 -26.75 19.32 -7.72
N THR A 293 -26.74 18.67 -6.55
CA THR A 293 -27.72 17.66 -6.20
C THR A 293 -28.15 17.70 -4.75
N HIS A 294 -29.39 17.35 -4.51
CA HIS A 294 -29.96 17.18 -3.17
C HIS A 294 -31.16 16.22 -3.19
N ILE A 295 -31.54 15.73 -2.02
CA ILE A 295 -32.77 14.96 -1.82
C ILE A 295 -33.91 15.91 -1.52
N ASN A 296 -34.95 15.89 -2.35
CA ASN A 296 -36.22 16.53 -2.01
C ASN A 296 -37.06 15.55 -1.15
N ALA A 297 -37.10 15.81 0.16
CA ALA A 297 -37.77 14.94 1.11
C ALA A 297 -39.29 14.90 0.92
N SER A 298 -39.91 16.03 0.47
CA SER A 298 -41.35 16.14 0.28
C SER A 298 -41.84 15.41 -0.99
N GLU A 299 -41.06 15.44 -2.06
CA GLU A 299 -41.40 14.78 -3.33
C GLU A 299 -40.79 13.38 -3.49
N ASN A 300 -39.98 12.99 -2.52
CA ASN A 300 -39.35 11.68 -2.48
C ASN A 300 -38.46 11.39 -3.71
N ASN A 301 -37.77 12.38 -4.23
CA ASN A 301 -36.92 12.28 -5.41
C ASN A 301 -35.60 13.02 -5.24
N ILE A 302 -34.66 12.78 -6.17
CA ILE A 302 -33.37 13.45 -6.24
C ILE A 302 -33.45 14.56 -7.27
N VAL A 303 -33.02 15.76 -6.90
CA VAL A 303 -32.93 16.90 -7.80
C VAL A 303 -31.50 17.04 -8.28
N GLU A 304 -31.31 17.25 -9.56
CA GLU A 304 -30.01 17.44 -10.20
C GLU A 304 -30.03 18.62 -11.15
N HIS A 305 -28.90 19.35 -11.09
CA HIS A 305 -28.58 20.38 -12.09
C HIS A 305 -27.22 20.06 -12.67
N HIS A 306 -27.14 19.72 -13.94
CA HIS A 306 -25.91 19.42 -14.66
C HIS A 306 -25.37 20.65 -15.37
N PHE A 307 -24.08 20.96 -15.20
CA PHE A 307 -23.41 22.09 -15.76
C PHE A 307 -21.88 21.92 -15.70
N ASP A 308 -21.18 22.86 -16.31
CA ASP A 308 -19.76 23.05 -16.05
C ASP A 308 -19.58 24.08 -14.94
N SER A 309 -18.83 23.76 -13.91
CA SER A 309 -18.43 24.71 -12.85
C SER A 309 -17.02 25.25 -13.13
N PHE A 310 -16.76 26.47 -12.65
CA PHE A 310 -15.49 27.16 -12.81
C PHE A 310 -14.97 27.57 -11.44
N ALA A 311 -13.70 27.34 -11.17
CA ALA A 311 -13.08 27.84 -9.95
C ALA A 311 -13.13 29.35 -9.92
N MET A 312 -13.55 29.94 -8.80
CA MET A 312 -13.58 31.38 -8.61
C MET A 312 -12.16 31.94 -8.47
N THR A 313 -11.91 33.06 -9.09
CA THR A 313 -10.61 33.75 -9.05
C THR A 313 -10.61 34.95 -8.10
N THR A 314 -11.80 35.38 -7.65
CA THR A 314 -12.01 36.51 -6.77
C THR A 314 -12.97 36.13 -5.65
N GLU A 315 -12.81 36.75 -4.50
CA GLU A 315 -13.74 36.62 -3.39
C GLU A 315 -15.11 37.16 -3.75
N LEU A 316 -16.16 36.50 -3.28
CA LEU A 316 -17.55 36.89 -3.51
C LEU A 316 -18.20 37.28 -2.17
N PRO A 317 -18.47 38.56 -1.91
CA PRO A 317 -19.32 38.95 -0.79
C PRO A 317 -20.77 38.58 -1.06
N VAL A 318 -21.40 37.93 -0.09
CA VAL A 318 -22.82 37.50 -0.14
C VAL A 318 -23.57 38.26 0.96
N GLY A 319 -24.63 38.94 0.56
CA GLY A 319 -25.41 39.83 1.46
C GLY A 319 -24.78 41.22 1.63
N ASP A 320 -25.44 42.05 2.43
CA ASP A 320 -24.92 43.35 2.80
C ASP A 320 -23.94 43.15 3.99
N GLN A 321 -22.66 43.43 3.73
CA GLN A 321 -21.58 43.18 4.71
C GLN A 321 -21.72 44.05 5.99
N SER A 322 -22.65 44.96 6.05
CA SER A 322 -23.00 45.72 7.25
C SER A 322 -24.10 45.06 8.09
N LEU A 323 -24.67 43.97 7.59
CA LEU A 323 -25.78 43.27 8.25
C LEU A 323 -25.35 41.88 8.71
N PRO A 324 -25.85 41.39 9.86
CA PRO A 324 -25.67 40.02 10.29
C PRO A 324 -26.10 39.00 9.26
N GLY A 325 -25.42 37.87 9.20
CA GLY A 325 -25.70 36.79 8.23
C GLY A 325 -25.11 37.02 6.83
N SER A 326 -24.32 38.08 6.64
CA SER A 326 -23.50 38.27 5.44
C SER A 326 -22.17 37.51 5.57
N PHE A 327 -21.68 36.96 4.48
CA PHE A 327 -20.44 36.18 4.47
C PHE A 327 -19.67 36.37 3.17
N ILE A 328 -18.42 35.91 3.15
CA ILE A 328 -17.56 35.98 1.96
C ILE A 328 -17.20 34.56 1.52
N ILE A 329 -17.47 34.22 0.27
CA ILE A 329 -16.93 33.00 -0.33
C ILE A 329 -15.52 33.31 -0.84
N SER A 330 -14.50 32.94 -0.08
CA SER A 330 -13.09 33.22 -0.42
C SER A 330 -12.53 32.24 -1.45
N ARG A 331 -13.02 31.00 -1.45
CA ARG A 331 -12.69 29.96 -2.41
C ARG A 331 -13.95 29.19 -2.78
N GLY A 332 -14.18 29.00 -4.08
CA GLY A 332 -15.40 28.31 -4.48
C GLY A 332 -15.49 28.07 -5.96
N PHE A 333 -16.70 27.72 -6.38
CA PHE A 333 -17.05 27.44 -7.75
C PHE A 333 -18.25 28.27 -8.17
N GLU A 334 -18.14 28.90 -9.35
CA GLU A 334 -19.23 29.55 -10.05
C GLU A 334 -19.80 28.59 -11.12
N TYR A 335 -21.11 28.56 -11.24
CA TYR A 335 -21.79 27.75 -12.26
C TYR A 335 -23.11 28.38 -12.71
N LYS A 336 -23.59 27.95 -13.87
CA LYS A 336 -24.91 28.37 -14.37
C LYS A 336 -25.98 27.38 -13.91
N ALA A 337 -26.63 27.71 -12.82
CA ALA A 337 -27.82 27.01 -12.34
C ALA A 337 -28.83 27.99 -11.76
N ARG A 338 -30.08 27.78 -12.05
CA ARG A 338 -31.13 28.52 -11.39
C ARG A 338 -31.39 27.85 -10.03
N THR A 339 -30.89 28.45 -8.99
CA THR A 339 -31.12 28.03 -7.59
C THR A 339 -32.19 28.88 -6.96
N ILE A 340 -32.84 28.36 -5.92
CA ILE A 340 -33.90 29.02 -5.17
C ILE A 340 -33.55 29.02 -3.68
N ASN A 341 -34.21 29.88 -2.91
CA ASN A 341 -34.09 29.85 -1.45
C ASN A 341 -34.40 28.46 -0.92
N GLY A 342 -33.52 27.91 -0.09
CA GLY A 342 -33.61 26.57 0.45
C GLY A 342 -32.81 25.51 -0.36
N ASP A 343 -32.04 25.91 -1.37
CA ASP A 343 -31.10 25.03 -2.08
C ASP A 343 -29.68 25.03 -1.42
N CYS A 344 -29.41 25.92 -0.45
CA CYS A 344 -28.13 25.96 0.30
C CYS A 344 -27.89 24.61 1.00
N GLY A 345 -26.64 24.17 1.01
CA GLY A 345 -26.25 22.85 1.50
C GLY A 345 -26.45 21.71 0.47
N SER A 346 -26.90 22.02 -0.75
CA SER A 346 -26.88 21.05 -1.87
C SER A 346 -25.44 20.69 -2.21
N LEU A 347 -25.21 19.44 -2.53
CA LEU A 347 -23.88 18.91 -2.85
C LEU A 347 -23.45 19.31 -4.25
N LEU A 348 -22.30 19.93 -4.38
CA LEU A 348 -21.63 20.10 -5.68
C LEU A 348 -20.72 18.90 -5.93
N ILE A 349 -21.02 18.13 -6.94
CA ILE A 349 -20.37 16.85 -7.23
C ILE A 349 -19.58 16.94 -8.52
N TYR A 350 -18.33 16.46 -8.48
CA TYR A 350 -17.46 16.32 -9.64
C TYR A 350 -17.84 15.09 -10.45
N MET A 351 -18.20 15.30 -11.71
CA MET A 351 -18.60 14.26 -12.64
C MET A 351 -17.38 13.66 -13.37
N ASN A 352 -16.48 13.06 -12.62
CA ASN A 352 -15.34 12.31 -13.16
C ASN A 352 -15.45 10.84 -12.75
N PRO A 353 -15.83 9.97 -13.65
CA PRO A 353 -16.05 8.55 -13.37
C PRO A 353 -14.76 7.74 -13.23
N GLN A 354 -13.61 8.28 -13.63
CA GLN A 354 -12.31 7.63 -13.40
C GLN A 354 -11.89 7.66 -11.92
N LEU A 355 -12.51 8.54 -11.13
CA LEU A 355 -12.28 8.62 -9.70
C LEU A 355 -13.41 7.92 -8.95
N ALA A 356 -13.13 6.79 -8.32
CA ALA A 356 -14.09 6.11 -7.45
C ALA A 356 -14.39 6.89 -6.16
N LYS A 357 -13.45 7.71 -5.74
CA LYS A 357 -13.49 8.61 -4.59
C LYS A 357 -13.31 10.06 -5.07
N GLN A 358 -13.28 11.03 -4.16
CA GLN A 358 -13.03 12.45 -4.52
C GLN A 358 -14.09 13.02 -5.47
N LYS A 359 -15.34 12.97 -5.03
CA LYS A 359 -16.50 13.43 -5.80
C LYS A 359 -17.08 14.74 -5.31
N ILE A 360 -17.03 15.01 -4.00
CA ILE A 360 -17.64 16.19 -3.40
C ILE A 360 -16.68 17.36 -3.56
N LEU A 361 -17.09 18.37 -4.31
CA LEU A 361 -16.35 19.63 -4.49
C LEU A 361 -16.67 20.65 -3.40
N GLY A 362 -17.86 20.60 -2.84
CA GLY A 362 -18.32 21.53 -1.83
C GLY A 362 -19.84 21.57 -1.73
N PHE A 363 -20.34 22.61 -1.07
CA PHE A 363 -21.77 22.82 -0.82
C PHE A 363 -22.23 24.14 -1.43
N HIS A 364 -23.46 24.15 -1.92
CA HIS A 364 -24.09 25.38 -2.40
C HIS A 364 -24.29 26.37 -1.27
N SER A 365 -23.80 27.58 -1.41
CA SER A 365 -23.87 28.64 -0.40
C SER A 365 -24.68 29.85 -0.83
N ALA A 366 -24.65 30.18 -2.14
CA ALA A 366 -25.36 31.37 -2.62
C ALA A 366 -25.79 31.22 -4.09
N GLY A 367 -26.77 32.03 -4.49
CA GLY A 367 -27.21 32.14 -5.86
C GLY A 367 -27.68 33.54 -6.18
N ASN A 368 -27.65 33.93 -7.47
CA ASN A 368 -28.35 35.11 -7.89
C ASN A 368 -29.76 34.73 -8.40
N ASP A 369 -30.68 35.69 -8.38
CA ASP A 369 -32.07 35.47 -8.81
C ASP A 369 -32.22 35.18 -10.32
N LYS A 370 -31.13 35.14 -11.07
CA LYS A 370 -31.19 34.97 -12.52
C LYS A 370 -30.76 33.59 -12.97
N ASP A 371 -29.47 33.28 -12.90
CA ASP A 371 -28.92 32.06 -13.53
C ASP A 371 -27.58 31.56 -12.97
N LYS A 372 -27.04 32.20 -11.96
CA LYS A 372 -25.74 31.84 -11.37
C LYS A 372 -25.91 31.27 -9.96
N GLY A 373 -25.18 30.20 -9.69
CA GLY A 373 -25.02 29.63 -8.37
C GLY A 373 -23.54 29.63 -7.98
N PHE A 374 -23.31 29.62 -6.68
CA PHE A 374 -21.99 29.62 -6.07
C PHE A 374 -21.93 28.57 -4.97
N SER A 375 -20.85 27.77 -4.99
CA SER A 375 -20.56 26.80 -3.93
C SER A 375 -19.22 27.09 -3.32
N SER A 376 -19.09 26.94 -2.02
CA SER A 376 -17.80 26.94 -1.37
C SER A 376 -16.97 25.73 -1.81
N LYS A 377 -15.66 25.90 -1.87
CA LYS A 377 -14.71 24.80 -2.04
C LYS A 377 -14.44 24.17 -0.68
N ILE A 378 -14.59 22.86 -0.55
CA ILE A 378 -14.28 22.13 0.69
C ILE A 378 -13.42 20.93 0.32
N SER A 379 -12.19 20.90 0.83
CA SER A 379 -11.27 19.81 0.61
C SER A 379 -11.40 18.72 1.67
N TYR A 380 -10.89 17.55 1.34
CA TYR A 380 -10.72 16.45 2.27
C TYR A 380 -9.90 16.89 3.51
N GLU A 381 -8.84 17.66 3.26
CA GLU A 381 -7.94 18.15 4.29
C GLU A 381 -8.66 19.13 5.23
N ASP A 382 -9.50 20.02 4.71
CA ASP A 382 -10.32 20.94 5.52
C ASP A 382 -11.28 20.18 6.44
N VAL A 383 -11.96 19.15 5.90
CA VAL A 383 -12.88 18.32 6.69
C VAL A 383 -12.15 17.55 7.77
N MET A 384 -10.99 16.98 7.46
CA MET A 384 -10.21 16.19 8.41
C MET A 384 -9.61 17.07 9.53
N ASN A 385 -9.24 18.31 9.22
CA ASN A 385 -8.76 19.23 10.23
C ASN A 385 -9.84 19.53 11.28
N ASP A 386 -11.05 19.85 10.82
CA ASP A 386 -12.13 20.20 11.74
C ASP A 386 -12.71 18.97 12.49
N LEU A 387 -12.69 17.78 11.88
CA LEU A 387 -13.09 16.54 12.56
C LEU A 387 -12.25 16.23 13.80
N ARG A 388 -11.00 16.66 13.84
CA ARG A 388 -10.12 16.48 15.02
C ARG A 388 -10.63 17.19 16.26
N LEU A 389 -11.38 18.28 16.09
CA LEU A 389 -11.96 19.04 17.20
C LEU A 389 -13.03 18.25 17.97
N PHE A 390 -13.51 17.13 17.41
CA PHE A 390 -14.55 16.30 18.01
C PHE A 390 -14.01 15.01 18.65
N ASP A 391 -12.69 14.86 18.82
CA ASP A 391 -12.04 13.68 19.40
C ASP A 391 -12.50 12.35 18.75
N ILE A 392 -12.95 12.40 17.52
CA ILE A 392 -13.40 11.22 16.77
C ILE A 392 -12.23 10.71 15.93
N LEU A 393 -11.72 9.56 16.31
CA LEU A 393 -10.88 8.75 15.45
C LEU A 393 -11.76 8.26 14.27
N VAL A 394 -11.69 9.00 13.18
CA VAL A 394 -12.33 8.56 11.94
C VAL A 394 -11.58 7.31 11.50
N LYS A 395 -12.19 6.15 11.69
CA LYS A 395 -11.71 4.92 11.07
C LYS A 395 -11.91 5.06 9.56
N GLU A 396 -10.95 5.63 8.89
CA GLU A 396 -10.90 5.50 7.46
C GLU A 396 -10.50 4.07 7.12
N GLU A 397 -11.44 3.31 6.61
CA GLU A 397 -11.11 2.20 5.74
C GLU A 397 -10.59 2.81 4.42
N GLN A 398 -9.38 3.33 4.43
CA GLN A 398 -8.69 3.54 3.18
C GLN A 398 -8.48 2.16 2.57
N ASP A 399 -9.09 1.96 1.42
CA ASP A 399 -8.80 0.80 0.59
C ASP A 399 -7.42 1.00 -0.05
N LEU A 400 -6.38 0.86 0.77
CA LEU A 400 -4.98 0.92 0.34
C LEU A 400 -4.61 -0.35 -0.44
N SER A 401 -5.54 -1.29 -0.56
CA SER A 401 -5.36 -2.55 -1.24
C SER A 401 -5.86 -2.52 -2.68
N ASP A 402 -5.68 -1.47 -3.46
CA ASP A 402 -6.06 -1.57 -4.86
C ASP A 402 -4.91 -2.10 -5.75
N PRO A 403 -4.59 -3.39 -5.69
CA PRO A 403 -3.76 -4.06 -6.67
C PRO A 403 -4.57 -4.54 -7.88
N VAL A 404 -5.88 -4.27 -7.93
CA VAL A 404 -6.76 -4.80 -8.98
C VAL A 404 -6.30 -4.33 -10.35
N SER A 405 -5.85 -3.10 -10.46
CA SER A 405 -5.26 -2.57 -11.68
C SER A 405 -4.02 -3.37 -12.12
N CYS A 406 -3.20 -3.82 -11.17
CA CYS A 406 -2.03 -4.65 -11.45
C CYS A 406 -2.40 -6.06 -11.92
N GLN A 407 -3.55 -6.55 -11.50
CA GLN A 407 -4.05 -7.87 -11.87
C GLN A 407 -4.72 -7.90 -13.25
N MET A 408 -5.06 -6.76 -13.78
CA MET A 408 -5.79 -6.60 -15.04
C MET A 408 -4.88 -6.46 -16.27
N GLY A 409 -3.63 -6.92 -16.22
CA GLY A 409 -2.71 -6.88 -17.36
C GLY A 409 -2.09 -5.51 -17.60
N LEU A 410 -2.17 -4.60 -16.64
CA LEU A 410 -1.41 -3.35 -16.70
C LEU A 410 0.09 -3.64 -16.53
N PRO A 411 0.96 -2.83 -17.14
CA PRO A 411 2.39 -2.99 -16.95
C PRO A 411 2.76 -2.87 -15.47
N ASN A 412 3.71 -3.70 -15.02
CA ASN A 412 4.20 -3.72 -13.65
C ASN A 412 4.86 -2.40 -13.24
N GLN A 413 5.16 -1.57 -14.21
CA GLN A 413 5.90 -0.34 -14.03
C GLN A 413 5.20 0.78 -14.82
N ILE A 414 4.98 1.90 -14.16
CA ILE A 414 4.45 3.12 -14.75
C ILE A 414 5.50 4.21 -14.63
N TYR A 415 5.83 4.84 -15.75
CA TYR A 415 6.67 6.03 -15.77
C TYR A 415 5.91 7.23 -15.19
N THR A 416 6.51 7.89 -14.18
CA THR A 416 5.89 9.01 -13.47
C THR A 416 6.58 10.35 -13.69
N GLY A 417 7.81 10.35 -14.22
CA GLY A 417 8.52 11.58 -14.50
C GLY A 417 10.04 11.46 -14.50
N LYS A 418 10.70 12.61 -14.49
CA LYS A 418 12.16 12.74 -14.41
C LYS A 418 12.55 13.61 -13.22
N VAL A 419 13.71 13.31 -12.65
CA VAL A 419 14.36 14.11 -11.61
C VAL A 419 15.47 14.94 -12.27
N ASN A 420 15.34 16.26 -12.23
CA ASN A 420 16.26 17.16 -12.93
C ASN A 420 17.67 17.21 -12.33
N ASP A 421 17.81 16.96 -11.02
CA ASP A 421 19.05 17.10 -10.25
C ASP A 421 19.58 15.76 -9.73
N ASN A 422 19.32 14.66 -10.44
CA ASN A 422 19.89 13.39 -10.04
C ASN A 422 21.36 13.29 -10.54
N PRO A 423 22.35 13.38 -9.68
CA PRO A 423 23.73 13.16 -10.06
C PRO A 423 23.97 11.67 -10.26
N PHE A 424 23.35 11.06 -11.26
CA PHE A 424 23.69 9.70 -11.65
C PHE A 424 25.15 9.72 -12.15
N LYS A 425 25.99 9.09 -11.36
CA LYS A 425 27.38 8.82 -11.75
C LYS A 425 27.51 7.33 -11.98
N PRO A 426 27.78 6.89 -13.20
CA PRO A 426 28.15 5.52 -13.45
C PRO A 426 29.32 5.14 -12.56
N LEU A 427 29.21 4.01 -11.88
CA LEU A 427 30.25 3.53 -10.99
C LEU A 427 31.04 2.44 -11.70
N ASN A 428 32.37 2.52 -11.64
CA ASN A 428 33.23 1.39 -11.98
C ASN A 428 33.10 0.31 -10.89
N THR A 429 33.20 -0.94 -11.28
CA THR A 429 33.32 -2.01 -10.31
C THR A 429 34.51 -1.81 -9.41
N LYS A 430 34.32 -2.03 -8.12
CA LYS A 430 35.41 -2.07 -7.12
C LYS A 430 35.93 -3.49 -6.90
N ILE A 431 35.27 -4.47 -7.48
CA ILE A 431 35.64 -5.86 -7.41
C ILE A 431 36.81 -6.13 -8.38
N ILE A 432 37.87 -6.66 -7.88
CA ILE A 432 39.03 -7.12 -8.68
C ILE A 432 39.32 -8.58 -8.38
N LYS A 433 39.93 -9.26 -9.33
CA LYS A 433 40.53 -10.56 -9.08
C LYS A 433 41.76 -10.38 -8.21
N THR A 434 41.90 -11.21 -7.21
CA THR A 434 43.11 -11.25 -6.39
C THR A 434 44.22 -12.06 -7.06
N ASN A 435 45.47 -11.96 -6.56
CA ASN A 435 46.55 -12.81 -7.01
C ASN A 435 46.33 -14.30 -6.70
N LEU A 436 45.47 -14.62 -5.72
CA LEU A 436 45.05 -15.99 -5.42
C LEU A 436 44.17 -16.60 -6.53
N ALA A 437 43.50 -15.79 -7.36
CA ALA A 437 42.78 -16.25 -8.53
C ALA A 437 43.71 -16.80 -9.63
N ALA A 438 44.89 -16.25 -9.76
CA ALA A 438 45.86 -16.67 -10.80
C ALA A 438 46.37 -18.11 -10.64
N LEU A 439 46.34 -18.65 -9.42
CA LEU A 439 46.67 -20.05 -9.17
C LEU A 439 45.80 -21.06 -9.84
N TYR A 440 44.56 -20.66 -10.10
CA TYR A 440 43.56 -21.56 -10.68
C TYR A 440 43.51 -21.44 -12.21
N GLU A 441 44.36 -20.57 -12.81
CA GLU A 441 44.38 -20.31 -14.26
C GLU A 441 45.46 -21.12 -15.00
N GLY A 442 46.35 -21.91 -14.28
CA GLY A 442 47.42 -22.73 -14.89
C GLY A 442 47.01 -24.17 -15.19
N GLU A 443 47.59 -24.78 -16.24
CA GLU A 443 47.32 -26.19 -16.64
C GLU A 443 47.69 -27.23 -15.57
N GLU A 444 48.55 -26.86 -14.60
CA GLU A 444 48.97 -27.74 -13.51
C GLU A 444 47.94 -27.86 -12.39
N HIS A 445 46.98 -26.92 -12.29
CA HIS A 445 45.95 -26.94 -11.29
C HIS A 445 44.56 -27.36 -11.88
N LYS A 446 44.42 -28.61 -12.17
CA LYS A 446 43.18 -29.23 -12.78
C LYS A 446 41.91 -29.10 -11.92
N PHE A 447 41.88 -28.40 -10.79
CA PHE A 447 40.78 -28.52 -9.83
C PHE A 447 39.82 -27.32 -9.75
N PHE A 448 40.23 -26.14 -10.22
CA PHE A 448 39.31 -24.98 -10.17
C PHE A 448 39.74 -23.88 -11.17
N TYR A 449 38.83 -23.54 -12.02
CA TYR A 449 38.91 -22.37 -12.90
C TYR A 449 37.92 -21.32 -12.48
N PRO A 450 38.31 -20.06 -12.18
CA PRO A 450 37.33 -19.03 -11.84
C PRO A 450 36.38 -18.78 -12.98
N THR A 451 35.14 -19.27 -12.82
CA THR A 451 34.06 -19.11 -13.81
C THR A 451 33.32 -17.80 -13.68
N LYS A 452 33.76 -16.95 -12.74
CA LYS A 452 33.18 -15.65 -12.44
C LYS A 452 34.08 -14.50 -12.91
N GLU A 453 33.42 -13.38 -13.19
CA GLU A 453 34.05 -12.10 -13.53
C GLU A 453 33.36 -10.98 -12.74
N PRO A 454 34.07 -9.85 -12.47
CA PRO A 454 33.42 -8.68 -11.89
C PRO A 454 32.24 -8.20 -12.72
N ALA A 455 31.18 -7.73 -12.06
CA ALA A 455 29.98 -7.23 -12.72
C ALA A 455 30.28 -6.05 -13.64
N GLN A 456 29.60 -5.97 -14.76
CA GLN A 456 29.59 -4.79 -15.60
C GLN A 456 28.58 -3.77 -15.04
N LEU A 457 29.06 -2.63 -14.53
CA LEU A 457 28.23 -1.58 -13.94
C LEU A 457 28.02 -0.39 -14.88
N MET A 458 28.74 -0.33 -15.98
CA MET A 458 28.66 0.78 -16.95
C MET A 458 28.30 0.25 -18.32
N ARG A 459 27.65 1.11 -19.09
CA ARG A 459 27.40 0.85 -20.52
C ARG A 459 28.73 0.59 -21.25
N ARG A 460 28.77 -0.45 -22.06
CA ARG A 460 29.87 -0.78 -22.96
C ARG A 460 29.31 -1.09 -24.36
N GLY A 461 29.61 -0.21 -25.31
CA GLY A 461 29.02 -0.28 -26.66
C GLY A 461 27.50 -0.23 -26.62
N ASN A 462 26.85 -1.22 -27.18
CA ASN A 462 25.39 -1.33 -27.23
C ASN A 462 24.78 -2.00 -25.98
N VAL A 463 25.58 -2.52 -25.07
CA VAL A 463 25.12 -3.21 -23.86
C VAL A 463 25.03 -2.21 -22.70
N ASP A 464 23.78 -1.98 -22.28
CA ASP A 464 23.48 -1.16 -21.11
C ASP A 464 22.88 -2.06 -20.01
N PRO A 465 23.69 -2.36 -18.95
CA PRO A 465 23.23 -3.32 -17.93
C PRO A 465 22.06 -2.81 -17.09
N MET A 466 21.89 -1.48 -16.90
CA MET A 466 20.76 -0.91 -16.18
C MET A 466 19.48 -1.06 -17.00
N LYS A 467 19.55 -0.73 -18.29
CA LYS A 467 18.40 -0.89 -19.19
C LYS A 467 17.93 -2.33 -19.27
N ILE A 468 18.88 -3.28 -19.41
CA ILE A 468 18.57 -4.72 -19.44
C ILE A 468 17.89 -5.15 -18.14
N ALA A 469 18.38 -4.68 -16.98
CA ALA A 469 17.79 -5.01 -15.69
C ALA A 469 16.37 -4.43 -15.54
N GLN A 470 16.09 -3.25 -16.08
CA GLN A 470 14.76 -2.61 -16.07
C GLN A 470 13.78 -3.30 -17.03
N GLU A 471 14.24 -3.74 -18.22
CA GLU A 471 13.39 -4.48 -19.17
C GLU A 471 12.86 -5.80 -18.56
N ASP A 472 13.58 -6.36 -17.63
CA ASP A 472 13.19 -7.59 -16.92
C ASP A 472 11.99 -7.39 -15.98
N ILE A 473 11.67 -6.15 -15.59
CA ILE A 473 10.58 -5.83 -14.65
C ILE A 473 9.23 -5.77 -15.37
N VAL A 474 9.25 -5.38 -16.64
CA VAL A 474 8.04 -5.26 -17.45
C VAL A 474 7.60 -6.66 -17.92
N ASN A 475 6.79 -7.34 -17.12
CA ASN A 475 6.23 -8.63 -17.45
C ASN A 475 4.70 -8.62 -17.31
N ASP A 476 4.02 -9.43 -18.12
CA ASP A 476 2.60 -9.69 -17.95
C ASP A 476 2.35 -10.38 -16.61
N ARG A 477 1.36 -9.92 -15.87
CA ARG A 477 1.01 -10.49 -14.58
C ARG A 477 -0.17 -11.44 -14.70
N VAL A 478 -0.12 -12.48 -13.89
CA VAL A 478 -1.17 -13.49 -13.80
C VAL A 478 -2.25 -12.97 -12.83
N TYR A 479 -3.50 -13.18 -13.19
CA TYR A 479 -4.62 -12.98 -12.27
C TYR A 479 -4.78 -14.20 -11.34
N LEU A 480 -4.89 -13.93 -10.05
CA LEU A 480 -5.24 -14.95 -9.05
C LEU A 480 -6.61 -14.64 -8.44
N ASP A 481 -7.42 -15.67 -8.29
CA ASP A 481 -8.67 -15.56 -7.54
C ASP A 481 -8.36 -15.16 -6.09
N PRO A 482 -8.92 -14.06 -5.58
CA PRO A 482 -8.71 -13.62 -4.20
C PRO A 482 -9.02 -14.70 -3.14
N LYS A 483 -9.96 -15.60 -3.43
CA LYS A 483 -10.28 -16.71 -2.52
C LYS A 483 -9.12 -17.68 -2.35
N LEU A 484 -8.38 -17.98 -3.42
CA LEU A 484 -7.20 -18.84 -3.34
C LEU A 484 -6.13 -18.21 -2.44
N VAL A 485 -5.92 -16.91 -2.59
CA VAL A 485 -4.95 -16.18 -1.75
C VAL A 485 -5.40 -16.19 -0.30
N SER A 486 -6.67 -15.89 -0.02
CA SER A 486 -7.20 -15.88 1.35
C SER A 486 -7.09 -17.24 2.04
N LEU A 487 -7.37 -18.33 1.32
CA LEU A 487 -7.23 -19.70 1.86
C LEU A 487 -5.77 -20.05 2.17
N ALA A 488 -4.84 -19.67 1.31
CA ALA A 488 -3.41 -19.88 1.52
C ALA A 488 -2.90 -19.05 2.72
N VAL A 489 -3.35 -17.79 2.85
CA VAL A 489 -3.02 -16.89 3.95
C VAL A 489 -3.51 -17.46 5.28
N GLU A 490 -4.75 -17.94 5.34
CA GLU A 490 -5.32 -18.52 6.56
C GLU A 490 -4.56 -19.78 6.98
N SER A 491 -4.27 -20.68 6.03
CA SER A 491 -3.46 -21.88 6.30
C SER A 491 -2.06 -21.53 6.81
N CYS A 492 -1.39 -20.55 6.17
CA CYS A 492 -0.07 -20.10 6.59
C CYS A 492 -0.10 -19.45 7.98
N ARG A 493 -1.08 -18.60 8.23
CA ARG A 493 -1.30 -17.96 9.54
C ARG A 493 -1.53 -18.98 10.63
N SER A 494 -2.40 -19.96 10.40
CA SER A 494 -2.67 -21.04 11.34
C SER A 494 -1.40 -21.83 11.65
N TYR A 495 -0.64 -22.24 10.64
CA TYR A 495 0.63 -22.93 10.82
C TYR A 495 1.61 -22.12 11.66
N LEU A 496 1.81 -20.85 11.30
CA LEU A 496 2.76 -19.96 11.97
C LEU A 496 2.44 -19.81 13.46
N PHE A 497 1.18 -19.53 13.80
CA PHE A 497 0.78 -19.33 15.20
C PHE A 497 0.76 -20.62 16.02
N HIS A 498 0.55 -21.77 15.38
CA HIS A 498 0.59 -23.06 16.06
C HIS A 498 2.03 -23.49 16.40
N HIS A 499 2.99 -23.21 15.50
CA HIS A 499 4.38 -23.67 15.62
C HIS A 499 5.34 -22.59 16.15
N SER A 500 4.83 -21.47 16.63
CA SER A 500 5.61 -20.41 17.28
C SER A 500 5.34 -20.39 18.77
N GLU A 501 6.19 -21.05 19.53
CA GLU A 501 6.02 -21.24 20.99
C GLU A 501 6.38 -19.98 21.79
N PHE A 502 7.35 -19.19 21.28
CA PHE A 502 7.80 -17.99 21.98
C PHE A 502 6.82 -16.84 21.83
N VAL A 503 6.39 -16.30 22.95
CA VAL A 503 5.60 -15.07 23.01
C VAL A 503 6.55 -13.87 22.91
N PRO A 504 6.22 -12.83 22.14
CA PRO A 504 7.08 -11.65 22.05
C PRO A 504 7.11 -10.89 23.39
N GLU A 505 8.31 -10.57 23.85
CA GLU A 505 8.56 -9.80 25.08
C GLU A 505 8.94 -8.35 24.79
N TYR A 506 8.95 -7.97 23.50
CA TYR A 506 9.41 -6.67 23.02
C TYR A 506 8.22 -5.71 22.84
N PRO A 507 8.44 -4.38 22.85
CA PRO A 507 7.37 -3.42 22.59
C PRO A 507 6.84 -3.55 21.17
N SER A 508 5.57 -3.30 20.95
CA SER A 508 4.95 -3.30 19.61
C SER A 508 5.68 -2.37 18.66
N VAL A 509 5.96 -1.15 19.09
CA VAL A 509 6.70 -0.13 18.35
C VAL A 509 8.01 0.16 19.08
N TRP A 510 9.13 0.01 18.36
CA TRP A 510 10.44 0.31 18.89
C TRP A 510 10.71 1.81 18.92
N THR A 511 11.50 2.26 19.87
CA THR A 511 12.01 3.61 19.89
C THR A 511 12.98 3.85 18.72
N PHE A 512 13.25 5.10 18.42
CA PHE A 512 14.24 5.48 17.40
C PHE A 512 15.64 4.88 17.68
N GLU A 513 16.05 4.84 18.97
CA GLU A 513 17.33 4.27 19.38
C GLU A 513 17.37 2.75 19.21
N GLU A 514 16.33 2.06 19.64
CA GLU A 514 16.20 0.60 19.45
C GLU A 514 16.20 0.22 17.97
N ALA A 515 15.59 1.02 17.12
CA ALA A 515 15.63 0.79 15.67
C ALA A 515 17.05 0.94 15.11
N LEU A 516 17.83 1.91 15.58
CA LEU A 516 19.19 2.14 15.12
C LEU A 516 20.21 1.12 15.68
N HIS A 517 20.12 0.81 16.97
CA HIS A 517 21.15 0.07 17.70
C HIS A 517 20.76 -1.33 18.11
N GLY A 518 19.48 -1.66 18.01
CA GLY A 518 18.90 -2.88 18.56
C GLY A 518 18.48 -2.73 20.02
N ILE A 519 17.81 -3.75 20.54
CA ILE A 519 17.45 -3.84 21.95
C ILE A 519 18.61 -4.47 22.70
N PRO A 520 19.13 -3.84 23.77
CA PRO A 520 20.22 -4.38 24.56
C PRO A 520 19.91 -5.80 25.06
N ASP A 521 20.94 -6.65 25.14
CA ASP A 521 20.87 -8.03 25.63
C ASP A 521 19.91 -8.96 24.86
N SER A 522 19.47 -8.55 23.67
CA SER A 522 18.54 -9.30 22.81
C SER A 522 19.19 -9.59 21.45
N PRO A 523 19.81 -10.76 21.26
CA PRO A 523 20.54 -11.10 20.04
C PRO A 523 19.65 -11.14 18.78
N ASP A 524 18.36 -11.39 18.94
CA ASP A 524 17.37 -11.41 17.85
C ASP A 524 16.89 -10.00 17.45
N CYS A 525 17.18 -9.01 18.29
CA CYS A 525 16.75 -7.62 18.12
C CYS A 525 17.87 -6.71 17.66
N LYS A 526 18.61 -7.10 16.63
CA LYS A 526 19.72 -6.31 16.07
C LYS A 526 19.24 -4.99 15.47
N GLY A 527 20.04 -3.93 15.63
CA GLY A 527 19.79 -2.64 15.01
C GLY A 527 20.04 -2.65 13.50
N LEU A 528 19.85 -1.50 12.88
CA LEU A 528 20.10 -1.32 11.45
C LEU A 528 21.60 -1.33 11.13
N PRO A 529 22.03 -1.94 10.01
CA PRO A 529 23.43 -2.00 9.66
C PRO A 529 24.01 -0.62 9.35
N SER A 530 25.11 -0.25 9.99
CA SER A 530 25.82 1.01 9.78
C SER A 530 26.45 1.13 8.38
N SER A 531 26.89 0.00 7.82
CA SER A 531 27.61 -0.08 6.55
C SER A 531 26.74 -0.01 5.29
N SER A 532 25.40 -0.15 5.42
CA SER A 532 24.48 -0.08 4.26
C SER A 532 24.39 1.35 3.71
N GLY A 533 23.96 1.50 2.45
CA GLY A 533 23.76 2.79 1.81
C GLY A 533 22.72 3.67 2.53
N SER A 534 22.79 4.98 2.31
CA SER A 534 21.85 5.96 2.90
C SER A 534 20.54 6.10 2.11
N GLY A 535 20.51 5.58 0.87
CA GLY A 535 19.39 5.78 -0.05
C GLY A 535 19.24 7.21 -0.58
N TYR A 536 18.32 7.38 -1.53
CA TYR A 536 17.98 8.70 -2.08
C TYR A 536 17.06 9.45 -1.08
N PRO A 537 17.13 10.78 -0.93
CA PRO A 537 18.11 11.69 -1.55
C PRO A 537 19.44 11.82 -0.79
N MET A 538 19.59 11.23 0.40
CA MET A 538 20.75 11.43 1.29
C MET A 538 22.07 10.99 0.65
N SER A 539 22.05 9.99 -0.22
CA SER A 539 23.26 9.49 -0.90
C SER A 539 23.85 10.48 -1.91
N ASN A 540 23.10 11.49 -2.34
CA ASN A 540 23.51 12.43 -3.39
C ASN A 540 24.39 13.58 -2.87
N ASN A 541 24.23 13.96 -1.60
CA ASN A 541 24.95 15.09 -1.03
C ASN A 541 25.63 14.69 0.29
N SER A 542 26.95 14.90 0.35
CA SER A 542 27.73 14.54 1.54
C SER A 542 27.34 15.35 2.78
N SER A 543 26.92 16.61 2.62
CA SER A 543 26.52 17.48 3.73
C SER A 543 25.17 17.13 4.36
N THR A 544 24.31 16.42 3.61
CA THR A 544 23.00 15.96 4.05
C THR A 544 22.92 14.45 4.22
N ASN A 545 24.05 13.76 4.11
CA ASN A 545 24.10 12.33 4.35
C ASN A 545 24.20 12.04 5.85
N TRP A 546 23.07 12.27 6.56
CA TRP A 546 23.01 12.18 8.01
C TRP A 546 23.40 10.79 8.54
N LYS A 547 23.06 9.71 7.83
CA LYS A 547 23.51 8.36 8.18
C LYS A 547 25.02 8.26 8.19
N LYS A 548 25.66 8.68 7.09
CA LYS A 548 27.12 8.62 6.98
C LYS A 548 27.80 9.48 8.05
N ILE A 549 27.27 10.67 8.32
CA ILE A 549 27.80 11.57 9.37
C ILE A 549 27.66 10.92 10.75
N TYR A 550 26.52 10.33 11.05
CA TYR A 550 26.26 9.71 12.36
C TYR A 550 27.17 8.53 12.67
N PHE A 551 27.31 7.61 11.71
CA PHE A 551 28.10 6.39 11.91
C PHE A 551 29.61 6.56 11.61
N ASN A 552 30.05 7.71 11.09
CA ASN A 552 31.46 7.94 10.82
C ASN A 552 32.25 8.10 12.13
N PRO A 553 33.28 7.25 12.36
CA PRO A 553 34.10 7.36 13.57
C PRO A 553 34.79 8.72 13.69
N THR A 554 35.14 9.36 12.57
CA THR A 554 35.88 10.66 12.55
C THR A 554 34.96 11.88 12.74
N SER A 555 33.64 11.72 12.69
CA SER A 555 32.69 12.81 12.97
C SER A 555 32.77 13.19 14.46
N ASN A 556 32.84 14.50 14.75
CA ASN A 556 32.83 15.00 16.12
C ASN A 556 31.44 14.84 16.76
N HIS A 557 31.36 15.01 18.08
CA HIS A 557 30.14 14.84 18.87
C HIS A 557 28.97 15.75 18.38
N TYR A 558 29.29 17.02 18.05
CA TYR A 558 28.29 17.96 17.55
C TYR A 558 27.70 17.51 16.21
N GLN A 559 28.53 17.05 15.27
CA GLN A 559 28.07 16.55 13.98
C GLN A 559 27.19 15.32 14.14
N LYS A 560 27.58 14.39 15.02
CA LYS A 560 26.78 13.18 15.31
C LYS A 560 25.44 13.53 15.96
N ALA A 561 25.43 14.44 16.93
CA ALA A 561 24.21 14.89 17.59
C ALA A 561 23.25 15.59 16.61
N LYS A 562 23.79 16.44 15.72
CA LYS A 562 23.00 17.08 14.65
C LYS A 562 22.43 16.03 13.70
N ALA A 563 23.25 15.08 13.25
CA ALA A 563 22.80 14.03 12.34
C ALA A 563 21.71 13.14 12.96
N LYS A 564 21.87 12.78 14.24
CA LYS A 564 20.86 12.03 15.01
C LYS A 564 19.55 12.79 15.07
N ARG A 565 19.58 14.08 15.42
CA ARG A 565 18.40 14.94 15.49
C ARG A 565 17.69 14.99 14.14
N MET A 566 18.41 15.25 13.04
CA MET A 566 17.83 15.31 11.70
C MET A 566 17.21 14.00 11.26
N LEU A 567 17.82 12.85 11.54
CA LEU A 567 17.26 11.54 11.24
C LEU A 567 15.98 11.27 12.03
N LYS A 568 15.97 11.70 13.30
CA LYS A 568 14.80 11.55 14.17
C LYS A 568 13.64 12.43 13.69
N GLU A 569 13.89 13.72 13.44
CA GLU A 569 12.89 14.66 12.91
C GLU A 569 12.27 14.17 11.59
N LEU A 570 13.08 13.65 10.66
CA LEU A 570 12.59 13.09 9.40
C LEU A 570 11.76 11.81 9.61
N SER A 571 12.13 10.97 10.59
CA SER A 571 11.36 9.77 10.94
C SER A 571 9.99 10.15 11.49
N GLU A 572 9.94 11.08 12.43
CA GLU A 572 8.71 11.61 13.05
C GLU A 572 7.84 12.36 12.03
N GLU A 573 8.46 13.07 11.07
CA GLU A 573 7.73 13.72 9.98
C GLU A 573 7.02 12.70 9.08
N HIS A 574 7.69 11.59 8.74
CA HIS A 574 7.03 10.52 7.99
C HIS A 574 5.85 9.93 8.77
N GLU A 575 6.00 9.71 10.07
CA GLU A 575 4.92 9.22 10.94
C GLU A 575 3.75 10.20 10.97
N ARG A 576 4.02 11.49 11.14
CA ARG A 576 3.02 12.55 11.13
C ARG A 576 2.26 12.61 9.81
N LEU A 577 2.95 12.47 8.66
CA LEU A 577 2.31 12.41 7.35
C LEU A 577 1.37 11.20 7.26
N MET A 578 1.83 10.02 7.66
CA MET A 578 1.02 8.80 7.60
C MET A 578 -0.20 8.86 8.52
N LEU A 579 -0.07 9.43 9.72
CA LEU A 579 -1.20 9.67 10.63
C LEU A 579 -2.22 10.65 10.06
N ASN A 580 -1.78 11.56 9.20
CA ASN A 580 -2.64 12.47 8.46
C ASN A 580 -3.12 11.90 7.12
N HIS A 581 -3.01 10.59 6.92
CA HIS A 581 -3.38 9.90 5.68
C HIS A 581 -2.61 10.40 4.42
N ILE A 582 -1.45 11.00 4.63
CA ILE A 582 -0.59 11.45 3.55
C ILE A 582 0.53 10.43 3.36
N ARG A 583 0.61 9.89 2.19
CA ARG A 583 1.66 8.95 1.82
C ARG A 583 3.02 9.67 1.74
N PRO A 584 4.04 9.33 2.57
CA PRO A 584 5.37 9.91 2.48
C PRO A 584 5.98 9.71 1.09
N TYR A 585 6.77 10.67 0.64
CA TYR A 585 7.40 10.56 -0.67
C TYR A 585 8.71 9.76 -0.57
N ILE A 586 8.57 8.43 -0.51
CA ILE A 586 9.67 7.48 -0.41
C ILE A 586 10.05 7.02 -1.82
N VAL A 587 11.34 7.13 -2.15
CA VAL A 587 11.88 6.75 -3.45
C VAL A 587 13.04 5.78 -3.24
N ASN A 588 12.93 4.59 -3.79
CA ASN A 588 13.98 3.61 -3.86
C ASN A 588 14.93 3.97 -5.01
N ARG A 589 16.22 3.94 -4.78
CA ARG A 589 17.20 4.11 -5.85
C ARG A 589 17.64 2.76 -6.36
N ASP A 590 17.41 2.53 -7.66
CA ASP A 590 17.84 1.33 -8.32
C ASP A 590 19.34 1.39 -8.64
N CYS A 591 20.04 0.37 -8.23
CA CYS A 591 21.49 0.27 -8.38
C CYS A 591 21.86 -1.11 -8.94
N LEU A 592 22.91 -1.15 -9.75
CA LEU A 592 23.50 -2.41 -10.18
C LEU A 592 24.38 -2.98 -9.05
N LYS A 593 24.27 -4.28 -8.82
CA LYS A 593 24.97 -4.98 -7.76
C LYS A 593 26.40 -5.28 -8.17
N ASP A 594 27.35 -4.71 -7.41
CA ASP A 594 28.79 -4.94 -7.63
C ASP A 594 29.21 -6.26 -6.95
N GLU A 595 29.18 -7.34 -7.72
CA GLU A 595 29.47 -8.69 -7.26
C GLU A 595 30.16 -9.53 -8.36
N PRO A 596 30.89 -10.59 -8.02
CA PRO A 596 31.40 -11.53 -9.03
C PRO A 596 30.25 -12.32 -9.65
N LEU A 597 30.10 -12.25 -10.97
CA LEU A 597 29.06 -12.94 -11.74
C LEU A 597 29.66 -14.05 -12.61
N ARG A 598 28.88 -15.11 -12.87
CA ARG A 598 29.28 -16.09 -13.89
C ARG A 598 29.39 -15.39 -15.24
N LYS A 599 30.38 -15.78 -16.02
CA LYS A 599 30.61 -15.23 -17.36
C LYS A 599 29.34 -15.35 -18.23
N GLY A 600 28.94 -14.23 -18.87
CA GLY A 600 27.74 -14.16 -19.70
C GLY A 600 26.43 -13.96 -18.94
N LYS A 601 26.46 -13.76 -17.61
CA LYS A 601 25.28 -13.38 -16.83
C LYS A 601 25.14 -11.86 -16.77
N ASN A 602 23.90 -11.38 -16.92
CA ASN A 602 23.56 -9.96 -16.75
C ASN A 602 23.76 -9.52 -15.30
N THR A 603 24.20 -8.28 -15.13
CA THR A 603 24.33 -7.67 -13.81
C THR A 603 22.96 -7.53 -13.16
N ARG A 604 22.86 -7.97 -11.90
CA ARG A 604 21.61 -7.86 -11.13
C ARG A 604 21.43 -6.45 -10.60
N MET A 605 20.18 -6.04 -10.52
CA MET A 605 19.78 -4.79 -9.89
C MET A 605 19.29 -5.04 -8.47
N PHE A 606 19.45 -4.06 -7.61
CA PHE A 606 18.80 -3.99 -6.30
C PHE A 606 18.30 -2.57 -6.06
N SER A 607 17.28 -2.42 -5.24
CA SER A 607 16.64 -1.14 -4.96
C SER A 607 17.00 -0.71 -3.53
N SER A 608 17.64 0.44 -3.39
CA SER A 608 18.07 0.98 -2.09
C SER A 608 17.05 2.02 -1.60
N GLY A 609 16.29 1.68 -0.57
CA GLY A 609 15.34 2.60 0.08
C GLY A 609 16.05 3.66 0.95
N PRO A 610 15.40 4.81 1.21
CA PRO A 610 15.89 5.84 2.11
C PRO A 610 16.13 5.29 3.53
N PHE A 611 17.21 5.71 4.17
CA PHE A 611 17.55 5.21 5.50
C PHE A 611 16.47 5.54 6.55
N VAL A 612 15.84 6.71 6.46
CA VAL A 612 14.72 7.10 7.34
C VAL A 612 13.55 6.12 7.21
N TYR A 613 13.26 5.68 5.99
CA TYR A 613 12.24 4.66 5.76
C TYR A 613 12.61 3.32 6.42
N GLN A 614 13.89 2.91 6.34
CA GLN A 614 14.37 1.70 7.03
C GLN A 614 14.25 1.83 8.56
N ILE A 615 14.48 3.03 9.12
CA ILE A 615 14.26 3.29 10.55
C ILE A 615 12.79 3.05 10.91
N ASN A 616 11.85 3.61 10.14
CA ASN A 616 10.44 3.43 10.40
C ASN A 616 9.99 1.97 10.20
N LEU A 617 10.48 1.28 9.16
CA LEU A 617 10.25 -0.17 9.03
C LEU A 617 10.74 -0.92 10.26
N LYS A 618 11.92 -0.58 10.79
CA LYS A 618 12.46 -1.25 11.98
C LYS A 618 11.66 -0.94 13.23
N LYS A 619 11.18 0.30 13.40
CA LYS A 619 10.32 0.68 14.53
C LYS A 619 9.02 -0.12 14.56
N TYR A 620 8.36 -0.25 13.43
CA TYR A 620 6.99 -0.79 13.35
C TYR A 620 6.91 -2.28 13.03
N PHE A 621 8.00 -2.92 12.54
CA PHE A 621 8.04 -4.33 12.20
C PHE A 621 9.15 -5.10 12.94
N GLY A 622 9.93 -4.41 13.78
CA GLY A 622 11.07 -5.01 14.50
C GLY A 622 10.67 -6.19 15.36
N SER A 623 9.58 -6.09 16.08
CA SER A 623 9.08 -7.15 16.97
C SER A 623 8.56 -8.36 16.21
N PHE A 624 7.94 -8.16 15.06
CA PHE A 624 7.55 -9.25 14.18
C PHE A 624 8.78 -10.00 13.63
N ILE A 625 9.79 -9.26 13.15
CA ILE A 625 11.04 -9.85 12.66
C ILE A 625 11.73 -10.66 13.75
N ALA A 626 11.82 -10.11 14.97
CA ALA A 626 12.43 -10.79 16.11
C ALA A 626 11.66 -12.06 16.48
N TRP A 627 10.33 -12.02 16.46
CA TRP A 627 9.48 -13.17 16.73
C TRP A 627 9.65 -14.29 15.70
N ILE A 628 9.69 -13.95 14.38
CA ILE A 628 9.98 -14.93 13.32
C ILE A 628 11.36 -15.56 13.53
N THR A 629 12.39 -14.74 13.84
CA THR A 629 13.76 -15.20 14.03
C THR A 629 13.90 -16.10 15.25
N LYS A 630 13.18 -15.79 16.35
CA LYS A 630 13.24 -16.56 17.59
C LYS A 630 12.56 -17.93 17.47
N ASN A 631 11.51 -18.02 16.67
CA ASN A 631 10.78 -19.25 16.39
C ASN A 631 11.27 -19.98 15.11
N LYS A 632 12.46 -19.63 14.61
CA LYS A 632 13.02 -20.23 13.39
C LYS A 632 12.98 -21.76 13.41
N ILE A 633 13.01 -22.39 12.24
CA ILE A 633 12.87 -23.84 12.01
C ILE A 633 11.47 -24.33 12.36
N SER A 634 10.98 -24.15 13.59
CA SER A 634 9.64 -24.62 13.97
C SER A 634 8.54 -23.93 13.15
N ASN A 635 8.68 -22.65 12.90
CA ASN A 635 7.74 -21.85 12.12
C ASN A 635 7.93 -21.94 10.58
N GLY A 636 8.92 -22.71 10.11
CA GLY A 636 9.23 -22.85 8.69
C GLY A 636 10.12 -21.76 8.08
N PHE A 637 10.75 -20.93 8.92
CA PHE A 637 11.74 -19.91 8.49
C PHE A 637 13.13 -20.26 8.99
N ALA A 638 14.14 -20.09 8.14
CA ALA A 638 15.55 -20.27 8.52
C ALA A 638 16.21 -18.94 8.90
N THR A 639 15.47 -17.84 8.86
CA THR A 639 15.98 -16.49 9.11
C THR A 639 16.64 -16.38 10.49
N GLY A 640 17.91 -16.05 10.47
CA GLY A 640 18.72 -15.98 11.68
C GLY A 640 19.30 -17.30 12.18
N MET A 641 19.17 -18.38 11.40
CA MET A 641 19.73 -19.68 11.74
C MET A 641 21.27 -19.68 11.66
N ASN A 642 21.90 -20.24 12.67
CA ASN A 642 23.34 -20.44 12.66
C ASN A 642 23.68 -21.82 12.07
N VAL A 643 24.16 -21.83 10.84
CA VAL A 643 24.48 -23.06 10.10
C VAL A 643 25.61 -23.92 10.72
N PHE A 644 26.39 -23.37 11.64
CA PHE A 644 27.46 -24.07 12.34
C PHE A 644 26.99 -24.71 13.67
N SER A 645 25.87 -24.26 14.21
CA SER A 645 25.31 -24.75 15.47
C SER A 645 24.47 -26.03 15.30
N GLU A 646 23.83 -26.49 16.38
CA GLU A 646 22.90 -27.62 16.37
C GLU A 646 21.62 -27.33 15.53
N GLU A 647 21.33 -26.07 15.24
CA GLU A 647 20.15 -25.68 14.45
C GLU A 647 20.10 -26.34 13.06
N TRP A 648 21.27 -26.56 12.43
CA TRP A 648 21.32 -27.30 11.15
C TRP A 648 20.94 -28.77 11.30
N HIS A 649 21.35 -29.40 12.41
CA HIS A 649 20.96 -30.77 12.73
C HIS A 649 19.44 -30.86 13.01
N GLU A 650 18.90 -29.92 13.79
CA GLU A 650 17.48 -29.83 14.08
C GLU A 650 16.66 -29.68 12.77
N LEU A 651 17.08 -28.80 11.87
CA LEU A 651 16.46 -28.67 10.54
C LEU A 651 16.48 -29.99 9.77
N ALA A 652 17.63 -30.67 9.71
CA ALA A 652 17.75 -31.95 9.01
C ALA A 652 16.81 -33.02 9.60
N MET A 653 16.69 -33.07 10.93
CA MET A 653 15.77 -33.98 11.62
C MET A 653 14.31 -33.67 11.30
N LYS A 654 13.96 -32.37 11.24
CA LYS A 654 12.59 -31.94 10.92
C LYS A 654 12.23 -32.23 9.45
N LEU A 655 13.16 -32.07 8.52
CA LEU A 655 12.97 -32.45 7.13
C LEU A 655 12.79 -33.97 6.95
N GLY A 656 13.36 -34.78 7.83
CA GLY A 656 13.18 -36.23 7.88
C GLY A 656 11.94 -36.71 8.63
N SER A 657 11.09 -35.84 9.15
CA SER A 657 9.98 -36.20 10.07
C SER A 657 8.93 -37.12 9.45
N TYR A 658 8.72 -37.05 8.13
CA TYR A 658 7.77 -37.93 7.42
C TYR A 658 8.39 -39.23 6.92
N ASP A 659 9.65 -39.54 7.24
CA ASP A 659 10.34 -40.72 6.73
C ASP A 659 10.92 -41.57 7.84
N HIS A 660 10.23 -42.65 8.20
CA HIS A 660 10.61 -43.58 9.26
C HIS A 660 11.92 -44.32 8.95
N LEU A 661 12.37 -44.32 7.69
CA LEU A 661 13.58 -45.04 7.26
C LEU A 661 14.83 -44.15 7.23
N ARG A 662 14.76 -42.90 7.71
CA ARG A 662 15.83 -41.92 7.69
C ARG A 662 16.33 -41.51 6.28
N GLN A 663 15.59 -41.83 5.24
CA GLN A 663 15.82 -41.38 3.88
C GLN A 663 14.84 -40.24 3.61
N ALA A 664 15.12 -39.08 4.14
CA ALA A 664 14.28 -37.91 3.92
C ALA A 664 14.14 -37.67 2.41
N MET A 665 12.92 -37.80 1.91
CA MET A 665 12.57 -37.53 0.52
C MET A 665 12.08 -36.10 0.46
N VAL A 666 12.92 -35.25 -0.13
CA VAL A 666 12.71 -33.80 -0.18
C VAL A 666 12.83 -33.28 -1.60
N PHE A 667 12.31 -32.09 -1.83
CA PHE A 667 12.62 -31.34 -3.05
C PHE A 667 13.03 -29.92 -2.71
N ALA A 668 13.81 -29.30 -3.59
CA ALA A 668 14.30 -27.96 -3.46
C ALA A 668 14.32 -27.29 -4.84
N GLY A 669 13.81 -26.10 -4.93
CA GLY A 669 13.73 -25.38 -6.20
C GLY A 669 14.42 -24.04 -6.20
N ASP A 670 14.65 -23.54 -7.40
CA ASP A 670 15.26 -22.23 -7.67
C ASP A 670 14.24 -21.38 -8.46
N PHE A 671 14.00 -20.18 -7.96
CA PHE A 671 13.15 -19.21 -8.64
C PHE A 671 13.98 -18.28 -9.51
N LYS A 672 13.45 -17.94 -10.66
CA LYS A 672 14.05 -16.91 -11.51
C LYS A 672 13.38 -15.57 -11.26
N LYS A 673 14.15 -14.57 -10.84
CA LYS A 673 13.68 -13.19 -10.65
C LYS A 673 12.53 -13.10 -9.62
N PHE A 674 12.66 -13.80 -8.51
CA PHE A 674 11.62 -13.97 -7.52
C PHE A 674 11.07 -12.64 -7.01
N ASP A 675 11.94 -11.71 -6.57
CA ASP A 675 11.56 -10.41 -6.00
C ASP A 675 10.62 -9.62 -6.92
N ILE A 676 10.99 -9.50 -8.21
CA ILE A 676 10.23 -8.69 -9.17
C ILE A 676 8.99 -9.41 -9.73
N SER A 677 8.86 -10.71 -9.51
CA SER A 677 7.70 -11.50 -9.97
C SER A 677 6.56 -11.53 -8.95
N GLN A 678 6.71 -10.93 -7.78
CA GLN A 678 5.73 -10.98 -6.71
C GLN A 678 4.47 -10.18 -7.03
N LEU A 679 3.31 -10.82 -6.85
CA LEU A 679 2.01 -10.21 -7.08
C LEU A 679 1.57 -9.41 -5.83
N ALA A 680 1.04 -8.22 -6.05
CA ALA A 680 0.58 -7.34 -4.98
C ALA A 680 -0.49 -8.01 -4.08
N CYS A 681 -1.40 -8.82 -4.65
CA CYS A 681 -2.44 -9.50 -3.87
C CYS A 681 -1.88 -10.50 -2.85
N ILE A 682 -0.79 -11.22 -3.20
CA ILE A 682 -0.12 -12.13 -2.25
C ILE A 682 0.65 -11.30 -1.21
N MET A 683 1.30 -10.22 -1.62
CA MET A 683 2.02 -9.32 -0.70
C MET A 683 1.07 -8.72 0.35
N TRP A 684 -0.12 -8.29 -0.04
CA TRP A 684 -1.13 -7.83 0.92
C TRP A 684 -1.60 -8.96 1.85
N GLY A 685 -1.70 -10.19 1.36
CA GLY A 685 -1.95 -11.35 2.21
C GLY A 685 -0.85 -11.59 3.26
N ILE A 686 0.42 -11.27 2.93
CA ILE A 686 1.51 -11.28 3.91
C ILE A 686 1.30 -10.19 4.96
N PHE A 687 0.86 -9.00 4.55
CA PHE A 687 0.53 -7.93 5.49
C PHE A 687 -0.58 -8.34 6.46
N ASP A 688 -1.60 -9.04 5.99
CA ASP A 688 -2.67 -9.56 6.85
C ASP A 688 -2.14 -10.56 7.91
N ILE A 689 -1.12 -11.37 7.57
CA ILE A 689 -0.45 -12.25 8.55
C ILE A 689 0.33 -11.41 9.57
N ILE A 690 1.02 -10.37 9.13
CA ILE A 690 1.76 -9.47 10.02
C ILE A 690 0.81 -8.74 10.97
N GLU A 691 -0.29 -8.17 10.48
CA GLU A 691 -1.27 -7.49 11.34
C GLU A 691 -1.94 -8.46 12.30
N ALA A 692 -2.22 -9.70 11.89
CA ALA A 692 -2.75 -10.72 12.78
C ALA A 692 -1.79 -11.04 13.95
N PHE A 693 -0.47 -10.96 13.77
CA PHE A 693 0.49 -11.07 14.86
C PHE A 693 0.34 -9.89 15.83
N TYR A 694 0.26 -8.65 15.34
CA TYR A 694 0.09 -7.50 16.21
C TYR A 694 -1.27 -7.51 16.92
N ASP A 695 -2.33 -7.93 16.24
CA ASP A 695 -3.65 -8.09 16.85
C ASP A 695 -3.69 -9.15 17.96
N LYS A 696 -2.90 -10.22 17.81
CA LYS A 696 -2.85 -11.30 18.78
C LYS A 696 -2.06 -10.95 20.05
N PHE A 697 -0.93 -10.27 19.89
CA PHE A 697 0.03 -10.08 20.98
C PHE A 697 0.06 -8.68 21.56
N TYR A 698 -0.50 -7.70 20.85
CA TYR A 698 -0.49 -6.28 21.22
C TYR A 698 -1.88 -5.66 21.06
N ASN A 699 -2.10 -4.59 21.78
CA ASN A 699 -3.34 -3.81 21.66
C ASN A 699 -3.03 -2.45 21.03
N ASP A 700 -2.58 -2.47 19.79
CA ASP A 700 -2.18 -1.27 19.07
C ASP A 700 -3.37 -0.41 18.69
N ASP A 701 -3.19 0.91 18.79
CA ASP A 701 -4.16 1.88 18.33
C ASP A 701 -4.30 1.91 16.79
N ALA A 702 -5.34 2.57 16.31
CA ALA A 702 -5.61 2.68 14.89
C ALA A 702 -4.50 3.45 14.13
N GLY A 703 -3.85 4.42 14.78
CA GLY A 703 -2.74 5.18 14.19
C GLY A 703 -1.52 4.30 13.94
N THR A 704 -1.16 3.47 14.89
CA THR A 704 -0.05 2.50 14.76
C THR A 704 -0.30 1.53 13.60
N LYS A 705 -1.51 0.98 13.51
CA LYS A 705 -1.91 0.09 12.40
C LYS A 705 -1.87 0.81 11.05
N LEU A 706 -2.30 2.07 11.03
CA LEU A 706 -2.28 2.91 9.83
C LEU A 706 -0.85 3.15 9.34
N ILE A 707 0.08 3.46 10.25
CA ILE A 707 1.50 3.66 9.90
C ILE A 707 2.08 2.38 9.31
N ARG A 708 1.84 1.20 9.91
CA ARG A 708 2.31 -0.07 9.33
C ARG A 708 1.77 -0.28 7.92
N LYS A 709 0.49 0.01 7.72
CA LYS A 709 -0.16 -0.13 6.41
C LYS A 709 0.48 0.79 5.36
N PHE A 710 0.75 2.06 5.69
CA PHE A 710 1.45 2.97 4.78
C PHE A 710 2.89 2.55 4.51
N LEU A 711 3.61 2.10 5.52
CA LEU A 711 4.97 1.59 5.35
C LEU A 711 4.99 0.36 4.42
N PHE A 712 4.03 -0.53 4.56
CA PHE A 712 3.92 -1.71 3.69
C PHE A 712 3.46 -1.35 2.27
N LEU A 713 2.60 -0.34 2.12
CA LEU A 713 2.21 0.20 0.82
C LEU A 713 3.41 0.68 0.01
N GLU A 714 4.42 1.29 0.66
CA GLU A 714 5.65 1.72 0.00
C GLU A 714 6.51 0.56 -0.53
N ILE A 715 6.24 -0.67 -0.08
CA ILE A 715 6.83 -1.89 -0.65
C ILE A 715 6.00 -2.38 -1.83
N VAL A 716 4.68 -2.50 -1.65
CA VAL A 716 3.78 -3.07 -2.66
C VAL A 716 3.62 -2.17 -3.88
N GLN A 717 3.60 -0.86 -3.66
CA GLN A 717 3.52 0.17 -4.70
C GLN A 717 4.72 1.11 -4.57
N SER A 718 5.89 0.60 -4.84
CA SER A 718 7.13 1.30 -4.60
C SER A 718 7.47 2.27 -5.74
N ARG A 719 8.03 3.43 -5.35
CA ARG A 719 8.58 4.41 -6.31
C ARG A 719 10.06 4.14 -6.49
N HIS A 720 10.52 4.17 -7.72
CA HIS A 720 11.90 3.85 -8.09
C HIS A 720 12.52 4.95 -8.92
N LEU A 721 13.79 5.23 -8.63
CA LEU A 721 14.63 6.13 -9.39
C LEU A 721 15.78 5.33 -10.01
N TYR A 722 15.80 5.23 -11.33
CA TYR A 722 16.93 4.72 -12.07
C TYR A 722 17.42 5.77 -13.07
N GLU A 723 18.72 6.04 -13.05
CA GLU A 723 19.29 7.19 -13.74
C GLU A 723 18.54 8.48 -13.36
N GLU A 724 17.85 9.12 -14.28
CA GLU A 724 17.01 10.31 -14.05
C GLU A 724 15.50 9.98 -14.06
N ASN A 725 15.12 8.71 -14.35
CA ASN A 725 13.73 8.33 -14.56
C ASN A 725 13.10 7.90 -13.22
N LEU A 726 11.94 8.47 -12.95
CA LEU A 726 11.08 8.10 -11.83
C LEU A 726 9.95 7.21 -12.33
N VAL A 727 9.84 6.03 -11.73
CA VAL A 727 8.83 5.04 -12.08
C VAL A 727 8.16 4.50 -10.82
N MET A 728 6.95 3.99 -10.96
CA MET A 728 6.22 3.32 -9.91
C MET A 728 6.02 1.85 -10.30
N TRP A 729 6.35 0.95 -9.37
CA TRP A 729 6.05 -0.47 -9.51
C TRP A 729 4.72 -0.80 -8.86
N TYR A 730 4.01 -1.76 -9.42
CA TYR A 730 2.80 -2.34 -8.87
C TYR A 730 3.04 -3.81 -8.56
N GLY A 731 3.38 -4.11 -7.32
CA GLY A 731 3.92 -5.39 -6.92
C GLY A 731 5.41 -5.50 -7.24
N GLY A 732 6.00 -6.64 -6.90
CA GLY A 732 7.44 -6.80 -6.82
C GLY A 732 7.96 -6.28 -5.47
N ASN A 733 8.97 -6.95 -4.94
CA ASN A 733 9.59 -6.60 -3.67
C ASN A 733 10.89 -5.81 -3.94
N PRO A 734 10.99 -4.52 -3.58
CA PRO A 734 12.24 -3.78 -3.66
C PRO A 734 13.30 -4.44 -2.78
N SER A 735 14.28 -5.11 -3.37
CA SER A 735 15.21 -6.02 -2.67
C SER A 735 16.12 -5.37 -1.62
N GLY A 736 16.09 -4.05 -1.47
CA GLY A 736 16.86 -3.31 -0.46
C GLY A 736 16.09 -2.84 0.77
N ASN A 737 14.84 -3.27 0.96
CA ASN A 737 14.09 -2.95 2.18
C ASN A 737 14.38 -3.96 3.30
N LEU A 738 14.12 -3.54 4.54
CA LEU A 738 14.36 -4.35 5.75
C LEU A 738 13.58 -5.67 5.76
N LEU A 739 12.38 -5.67 5.18
CA LEU A 739 11.47 -6.81 5.19
C LEU A 739 11.69 -7.78 4.02
N THR A 740 12.61 -7.49 3.11
CA THR A 740 12.81 -8.27 1.88
C THR A 740 12.87 -9.78 2.14
N LEU A 741 13.70 -10.20 3.08
CA LEU A 741 13.90 -11.62 3.39
C LEU A 741 12.63 -12.27 3.96
N ILE A 742 11.96 -11.55 4.85
CA ILE A 742 10.71 -11.98 5.49
C ILE A 742 9.58 -12.07 4.44
N ILE A 743 9.40 -11.03 3.62
CA ILE A 743 8.38 -11.02 2.57
C ILE A 743 8.64 -12.15 1.57
N ASN A 744 9.87 -12.33 1.14
CA ASN A 744 10.24 -13.42 0.24
C ASN A 744 9.92 -14.79 0.85
N GLY A 745 10.28 -15.02 2.10
CA GLY A 745 9.98 -16.27 2.80
C GLY A 745 8.47 -16.53 2.89
N PHE A 746 7.68 -15.53 3.28
CA PHE A 746 6.21 -15.68 3.31
C PHE A 746 5.63 -15.88 1.92
N TYR A 747 6.13 -15.15 0.93
CA TYR A 747 5.67 -15.33 -0.45
C TYR A 747 5.93 -16.76 -0.95
N ASN A 748 7.10 -17.32 -0.63
CA ASN A 748 7.46 -18.68 -0.94
C ASN A 748 6.52 -19.69 -0.25
N GLN A 749 6.26 -19.51 1.05
CA GLN A 749 5.29 -20.29 1.82
C GLN A 749 3.87 -20.24 1.23
N LEU A 750 3.42 -19.05 0.83
CA LEU A 750 2.09 -18.86 0.23
C LEU A 750 2.01 -19.43 -1.19
N ALA A 751 3.08 -19.28 -1.99
CA ALA A 751 3.15 -19.84 -3.34
C ALA A 751 2.95 -21.36 -3.33
N HIS A 752 3.59 -22.08 -2.42
CA HIS A 752 3.40 -23.53 -2.28
C HIS A 752 1.97 -23.91 -1.88
N ARG A 753 1.35 -23.15 -0.96
CA ARG A 753 -0.06 -23.36 -0.57
C ARG A 753 -1.03 -23.09 -1.70
N ILE A 754 -0.79 -22.05 -2.49
CA ILE A 754 -1.61 -21.74 -3.66
C ILE A 754 -1.47 -22.85 -4.71
N CYS A 755 -0.26 -23.36 -4.93
CA CYS A 755 -0.03 -24.49 -5.81
C CYS A 755 -0.75 -25.76 -5.33
N TRP A 756 -0.74 -26.02 -4.02
CA TRP A 756 -1.50 -27.13 -3.44
C TRP A 756 -2.99 -27.04 -3.77
N ILE A 757 -3.60 -25.85 -3.58
CA ILE A 757 -5.01 -25.64 -3.92
C ILE A 757 -5.23 -25.80 -5.44
N LYS A 758 -4.32 -25.31 -6.28
CA LYS A 758 -4.42 -25.43 -7.74
C LYS A 758 -4.32 -26.88 -8.22
N LEU A 759 -3.65 -27.73 -7.47
CA LEU A 759 -3.62 -29.18 -7.68
C LEU A 759 -4.90 -29.87 -7.16
N SER A 760 -5.92 -29.11 -6.76
CA SER A 760 -7.19 -29.58 -6.22
C SER A 760 -7.05 -30.39 -4.91
N LEU A 761 -6.00 -30.10 -4.13
CA LEU A 761 -5.78 -30.73 -2.82
C LEU A 761 -6.46 -29.91 -1.72
N PRO A 762 -7.02 -30.57 -0.68
CA PRO A 762 -7.66 -29.88 0.43
C PRO A 762 -6.66 -29.07 1.25
N ILE A 763 -6.85 -27.75 1.34
CA ILE A 763 -5.91 -26.87 2.05
C ILE A 763 -5.80 -27.18 3.55
N VAL A 764 -6.84 -27.73 4.14
CA VAL A 764 -6.87 -28.14 5.56
C VAL A 764 -5.84 -29.21 5.88
N ASP A 765 -5.46 -30.05 4.90
CA ASP A 765 -4.50 -31.13 5.07
C ASP A 765 -3.06 -30.66 4.88
N PHE A 766 -2.84 -29.44 4.37
CA PHE A 766 -1.51 -28.95 4.02
C PHE A 766 -0.55 -28.93 5.22
N ASN A 767 -0.99 -28.35 6.33
CA ASN A 767 -0.13 -28.11 7.49
C ASN A 767 0.30 -29.39 8.22
N ASP A 768 -0.49 -30.45 8.12
CA ASP A 768 -0.18 -31.76 8.72
C ASP A 768 0.68 -32.66 7.80
N ASN A 769 0.73 -32.35 6.49
CA ASN A 769 1.34 -33.20 5.49
C ASN A 769 2.54 -32.59 4.77
N VAL A 770 2.81 -31.30 4.96
CA VAL A 770 3.90 -30.58 4.28
C VAL A 770 4.65 -29.74 5.31
N TYR A 771 5.95 -29.90 5.35
CA TYR A 771 6.84 -28.94 6.03
C TYR A 771 7.73 -28.28 5.00
N ILE A 772 7.78 -26.94 5.07
CA ILE A 772 8.61 -26.10 4.20
C ILE A 772 9.52 -25.27 5.09
N ILE A 773 10.82 -25.31 4.81
CA ILE A 773 11.78 -24.33 5.36
C ILE A 773 12.15 -23.36 4.26
N VAL A 774 12.13 -22.07 4.58
CA VAL A 774 12.45 -21.00 3.64
C VAL A 774 13.52 -20.07 4.18
N GLU A 775 14.40 -19.59 3.30
CA GLU A 775 15.28 -18.45 3.52
C GLU A 775 15.18 -17.54 2.28
N GLY A 776 14.19 -16.62 2.33
CA GLY A 776 13.85 -15.83 1.17
C GLY A 776 13.27 -16.68 0.04
N ASP A 777 13.92 -16.67 -1.11
CA ASP A 777 13.55 -17.48 -2.28
C ASP A 777 14.02 -18.95 -2.20
N ASP A 778 15.06 -19.24 -1.43
CA ASP A 778 15.49 -20.62 -1.22
C ASP A 778 14.49 -21.39 -0.34
N SER A 779 14.16 -22.61 -0.72
CA SER A 779 13.29 -23.50 0.04
C SER A 779 13.63 -24.97 -0.08
N VAL A 780 13.35 -25.71 1.00
CA VAL A 780 13.36 -27.19 0.99
C VAL A 780 12.01 -27.67 1.52
N VAL A 781 11.42 -28.61 0.85
CA VAL A 781 10.08 -29.11 1.13
C VAL A 781 10.13 -30.62 1.37
N THR A 782 9.50 -31.06 2.46
CA THR A 782 9.22 -32.47 2.70
C THR A 782 7.72 -32.70 2.74
N VAL A 783 7.27 -33.86 2.26
CA VAL A 783 5.85 -34.19 2.05
C VAL A 783 5.55 -35.58 2.61
N SER A 784 4.42 -35.73 3.29
CA SER A 784 3.94 -37.02 3.78
C SER A 784 3.68 -38.03 2.64
N HIS A 785 3.70 -39.30 2.94
CA HIS A 785 3.45 -40.35 1.96
C HIS A 785 2.09 -40.22 1.26
N ALA A 786 1.08 -39.68 1.93
CA ALA A 786 -0.27 -39.53 1.38
C ALA A 786 -0.33 -38.64 0.14
N TYR A 787 0.55 -37.63 0.04
CA TYR A 787 0.49 -36.59 -1.00
C TYR A 787 1.69 -36.59 -1.96
N ARG A 788 2.70 -37.47 -1.78
CA ARG A 788 3.94 -37.45 -2.59
C ARG A 788 3.71 -37.64 -4.09
N LEU A 789 2.70 -38.35 -4.49
CA LEU A 789 2.41 -38.58 -5.92
C LEU A 789 1.87 -37.32 -6.60
N THR A 790 1.20 -36.44 -5.85
CA THR A 790 0.53 -35.27 -6.39
C THR A 790 1.31 -33.97 -6.12
N PHE A 791 1.91 -33.83 -4.91
CA PHE A 791 2.64 -32.64 -4.52
C PHE A 791 4.13 -32.95 -4.41
N ASN A 792 4.88 -32.59 -5.44
CA ASN A 792 6.30 -32.93 -5.61
C ASN A 792 7.00 -31.93 -6.52
N GLU A 793 8.31 -32.06 -6.73
CA GLU A 793 9.12 -31.10 -7.49
C GLU A 793 8.65 -30.93 -8.94
N ILE A 794 8.25 -32.01 -9.61
CA ILE A 794 7.73 -31.98 -11.00
C ILE A 794 6.43 -31.19 -11.03
N ALA A 795 5.50 -31.49 -10.11
CA ALA A 795 4.23 -30.77 -10.01
C ALA A 795 4.45 -29.29 -9.73
N MET A 796 5.46 -28.92 -8.93
CA MET A 796 5.80 -27.52 -8.67
C MET A 796 6.35 -26.83 -9.91
N CYS A 797 7.20 -27.48 -10.69
CA CYS A 797 7.69 -26.93 -11.97
C CYS A 797 6.55 -26.64 -12.96
N ASP A 798 5.47 -27.41 -12.93
CA ASP A 798 4.31 -27.23 -13.80
C ASP A 798 3.27 -26.24 -13.23
N THR A 799 3.15 -26.12 -11.92
CA THR A 799 2.09 -25.32 -11.26
C THR A 799 2.53 -23.91 -10.90
N MET A 800 3.78 -23.69 -10.50
CA MET A 800 4.30 -22.34 -10.15
C MET A 800 4.17 -21.34 -11.32
N PRO A 801 4.35 -21.72 -12.61
CA PRO A 801 4.10 -20.82 -13.73
C PRO A 801 2.65 -20.31 -13.81
N LEU A 802 1.68 -21.09 -13.32
CA LEU A 802 0.26 -20.71 -13.29
C LEU A 802 -0.04 -19.59 -12.28
N ILE A 803 0.91 -19.30 -11.41
CA ILE A 803 0.84 -18.20 -10.44
C ILE A 803 1.89 -17.10 -10.74
N GLY A 804 2.46 -17.11 -11.95
CA GLY A 804 3.38 -16.09 -12.42
C GLY A 804 4.84 -16.28 -12.00
N LEU A 805 5.20 -17.40 -11.37
CA LEU A 805 6.55 -17.67 -10.92
C LEU A 805 7.28 -18.62 -11.88
N LYS A 806 8.52 -18.28 -12.21
CA LYS A 806 9.39 -19.17 -12.99
C LYS A 806 10.19 -20.03 -12.01
N TYR A 807 9.84 -21.28 -11.92
CA TYR A 807 10.40 -22.25 -10.98
C TYR A 807 11.07 -23.42 -11.72
N THR A 808 12.21 -23.84 -11.25
CA THR A 808 12.98 -25.00 -11.74
C THR A 808 13.54 -25.76 -10.55
N SER A 809 14.11 -26.93 -10.79
CA SER A 809 15.00 -27.58 -9.81
C SER A 809 16.13 -26.62 -9.39
N GLU A 810 16.69 -26.82 -8.21
CA GLU A 810 17.87 -26.08 -7.75
C GLU A 810 19.07 -26.18 -8.70
N THR A 811 19.13 -27.26 -9.52
CA THR A 811 20.14 -27.43 -10.57
C THR A 811 19.90 -26.54 -11.80
N LYS A 812 18.82 -25.75 -11.80
CA LYS A 812 18.40 -24.83 -12.88
C LYS A 812 17.94 -25.51 -14.17
N THR A 813 17.54 -26.77 -14.05
CA THR A 813 16.93 -27.55 -15.11
C THR A 813 15.49 -27.91 -14.71
N ARG A 814 14.67 -28.37 -15.67
CA ARG A 814 13.40 -29.01 -15.33
C ARG A 814 13.69 -30.29 -14.55
N SER A 815 12.98 -30.49 -13.45
CA SER A 815 13.19 -31.66 -12.61
C SER A 815 12.78 -32.93 -13.34
N GLU A 816 13.63 -33.97 -13.27
CA GLU A 816 13.38 -35.32 -13.77
C GLU A 816 12.88 -36.25 -12.63
N PHE A 817 13.07 -35.83 -11.37
CA PHE A 817 12.74 -36.63 -10.20
C PHE A 817 11.71 -35.90 -9.34
N PRO A 818 10.70 -36.61 -8.80
CA PRO A 818 9.71 -36.01 -7.92
C PRO A 818 10.29 -35.61 -6.57
N PHE A 819 11.26 -36.39 -6.09
CA PHE A 819 11.98 -36.18 -4.82
C PHE A 819 13.44 -36.61 -4.93
N ARG A 820 14.26 -36.07 -4.07
CA ARG A 820 15.67 -36.48 -3.89
C ARG A 820 15.92 -36.77 -2.41
N SER A 821 17.03 -37.48 -2.15
CA SER A 821 17.46 -37.68 -0.76
C SER A 821 17.95 -36.34 -0.18
N LEU A 822 17.86 -36.18 1.15
CA LEU A 822 18.36 -34.98 1.84
C LEU A 822 19.86 -34.74 1.57
N HIS A 823 20.64 -35.81 1.27
CA HIS A 823 22.06 -35.69 0.94
C HIS A 823 22.32 -35.15 -0.47
N ASP A 824 21.32 -35.24 -1.36
CA ASP A 824 21.43 -34.87 -2.77
C ASP A 824 20.92 -33.47 -3.07
N ILE A 825 20.47 -32.74 -2.04
CA ILE A 825 19.99 -31.36 -2.19
C ILE A 825 20.87 -30.36 -1.46
N GLY A 826 20.76 -29.12 -1.87
CA GLY A 826 21.36 -27.97 -1.19
C GLY A 826 20.32 -27.00 -0.63
N PHE A 827 20.63 -26.39 0.49
CA PHE A 827 19.88 -25.24 1.02
C PHE A 827 20.84 -24.10 1.32
N CYS A 828 20.60 -22.92 0.78
CA CYS A 828 21.54 -21.79 0.89
C CYS A 828 22.98 -22.14 0.46
N LYS A 829 23.12 -22.96 -0.59
CA LYS A 829 24.38 -23.54 -1.11
C LYS A 829 25.12 -24.44 -0.14
N ARG A 830 24.46 -25.01 0.83
CA ARG A 830 25.02 -25.95 1.81
C ARG A 830 24.35 -27.30 1.68
N SER A 831 25.12 -28.35 1.84
CA SER A 831 24.65 -29.74 1.81
C SER A 831 24.31 -30.22 3.22
N PHE A 832 23.50 -31.29 3.29
CA PHE A 832 23.20 -31.98 4.55
C PHE A 832 24.09 -33.20 4.66
N VAL A 833 25.16 -33.16 5.43
CA VAL A 833 26.11 -34.27 5.61
C VAL A 833 26.07 -34.76 7.05
N TYR A 834 25.80 -36.05 7.27
CA TYR A 834 25.82 -36.62 8.62
C TYR A 834 27.24 -36.95 9.06
N ASP A 835 27.73 -36.26 10.09
CA ASP A 835 29.01 -36.52 10.73
C ASP A 835 28.84 -37.64 11.77
N LYS A 836 29.28 -38.84 11.41
CA LYS A 836 29.16 -40.03 12.28
C LYS A 836 29.96 -39.90 13.57
N THR A 837 31.04 -39.13 13.58
CA THR A 837 31.89 -38.98 14.78
C THR A 837 31.27 -38.07 15.82
N ARG A 838 30.45 -37.11 15.36
CA ARG A 838 29.75 -36.13 16.22
C ARG A 838 28.27 -36.41 16.39
N GLY A 839 27.73 -37.42 15.68
CA GLY A 839 26.34 -37.82 15.76
C GLY A 839 25.33 -36.78 15.24
N ARG A 840 25.76 -35.84 14.38
CA ARG A 840 24.92 -34.73 13.91
C ARG A 840 25.06 -34.43 12.44
N TYR A 841 24.04 -33.78 11.83
CA TYR A 841 24.19 -33.19 10.51
C TYR A 841 24.99 -31.90 10.58
N ILE A 842 25.89 -31.70 9.61
CA ILE A 842 26.70 -30.49 9.40
C ILE A 842 26.41 -29.90 8.03
N ALA A 843 26.77 -28.62 7.84
CA ALA A 843 26.39 -27.77 6.71
C ALA A 843 27.60 -27.40 5.84
N PRO A 844 28.29 -28.34 5.14
CA PRO A 844 29.40 -27.95 4.27
C PRO A 844 28.91 -27.07 3.12
N LEU A 845 29.59 -25.95 2.92
CA LEU A 845 29.31 -25.03 1.82
C LEU A 845 29.79 -25.63 0.49
N GLU A 846 29.11 -25.38 -0.60
CA GLU A 846 29.46 -25.81 -1.95
C GLU A 846 30.93 -25.48 -2.28
N MET A 847 31.72 -26.46 -2.70
CA MET A 847 33.16 -26.30 -3.00
C MET A 847 33.42 -25.19 -4.02
N ASN A 848 32.56 -25.05 -5.03
CA ASN A 848 32.69 -23.98 -6.02
C ASN A 848 32.56 -22.60 -5.37
N THR A 849 31.71 -22.45 -4.40
CA THR A 849 31.57 -21.19 -3.64
C THR A 849 32.80 -20.94 -2.76
N ILE A 850 33.29 -21.96 -2.05
CA ILE A 850 34.52 -21.84 -1.21
C ILE A 850 35.72 -21.41 -2.06
N ASN A 851 35.91 -22.05 -3.20
CA ASN A 851 37.04 -21.75 -4.09
C ASN A 851 36.99 -20.31 -4.66
N HIS A 852 35.81 -19.72 -4.80
CA HIS A 852 35.65 -18.32 -5.24
C HIS A 852 35.90 -17.29 -4.14
N ILE A 853 35.83 -17.65 -2.85
CA ILE A 853 35.99 -16.71 -1.73
C ILE A 853 37.34 -15.95 -1.83
N PRO A 854 38.51 -16.60 -1.97
CA PRO A 854 39.78 -15.91 -2.04
C PRO A 854 40.07 -15.25 -3.39
N CYS A 855 39.28 -15.57 -4.45
CA CYS A 855 39.58 -15.10 -5.81
C CYS A 855 39.20 -13.65 -6.10
N PHE A 856 38.34 -13.06 -5.29
CA PHE A 856 37.80 -11.71 -5.50
C PHE A 856 37.85 -10.87 -4.24
N ASN A 857 38.20 -9.59 -4.43
CA ASN A 857 38.21 -8.62 -3.33
C ASN A 857 37.84 -7.21 -3.82
N LYS A 858 37.44 -6.34 -2.91
CA LYS A 858 37.19 -4.92 -3.21
C LYS A 858 38.50 -4.13 -3.15
N GLN A 859 38.74 -3.29 -4.14
CA GLN A 859 39.86 -2.39 -4.18
C GLN A 859 39.57 -1.12 -3.37
N ASP A 860 39.90 -1.14 -2.09
CA ASP A 860 39.80 0.00 -1.18
C ASP A 860 40.87 -0.09 -0.05
N SER A 861 40.81 0.82 0.94
CA SER A 861 41.76 0.90 2.06
C SER A 861 41.81 -0.35 2.96
N TYR A 862 40.83 -1.25 2.88
CA TYR A 862 40.73 -2.49 3.66
C TYR A 862 41.05 -3.73 2.82
N TYR A 863 41.76 -3.54 1.70
CA TYR A 863 42.05 -4.64 0.77
C TYR A 863 42.79 -5.80 1.45
N ASP A 864 43.85 -5.51 2.19
CA ASP A 864 44.70 -6.51 2.84
C ASP A 864 43.96 -7.23 3.96
N ASP A 865 43.24 -6.52 4.81
CA ASP A 865 42.45 -7.10 5.89
C ASP A 865 41.36 -8.08 5.33
N ARG A 866 40.75 -7.74 4.18
CA ARG A 866 39.81 -8.64 3.55
C ARG A 866 40.44 -9.86 2.89
N ILE A 867 41.67 -9.78 2.38
CA ILE A 867 42.40 -10.96 1.93
C ILE A 867 42.56 -11.94 3.08
N VAL A 868 43.03 -11.44 4.24
CA VAL A 868 43.16 -12.25 5.46
C VAL A 868 41.82 -12.88 5.84
N SER A 869 40.78 -12.09 5.97
CA SER A 869 39.43 -12.58 6.33
C SER A 869 38.86 -13.57 5.32
N ASN A 870 39.08 -13.38 4.02
CA ASN A 870 38.65 -14.31 2.98
C ASN A 870 39.37 -15.67 3.09
N VAL A 871 40.68 -15.65 3.39
CA VAL A 871 41.48 -16.89 3.60
C VAL A 871 41.00 -17.62 4.86
N GLU A 872 40.78 -16.91 5.96
CA GLU A 872 40.22 -17.48 7.20
C GLU A 872 38.86 -18.12 6.97
N ASN A 873 37.94 -17.41 6.31
CA ASN A 873 36.61 -17.93 5.98
C ASN A 873 36.73 -19.17 5.09
N CYS A 874 37.64 -19.17 4.12
CA CYS A 874 37.87 -20.32 3.24
C CYS A 874 38.30 -21.55 4.06
N ILE A 875 39.30 -21.41 4.96
CA ILE A 875 39.77 -22.51 5.82
C ILE A 875 38.68 -23.00 6.76
N ARG A 876 37.91 -22.09 7.36
CA ARG A 876 36.79 -22.41 8.23
C ARG A 876 35.76 -23.26 7.51
N GLU A 877 35.33 -22.85 6.31
CA GLU A 877 34.34 -23.60 5.49
C GLU A 877 34.89 -24.93 5.03
N LEU A 878 36.17 -24.99 4.63
CA LEU A 878 36.84 -26.24 4.26
C LEU A 878 36.88 -27.26 5.39
N SER A 879 36.88 -26.82 6.66
CA SER A 879 36.92 -27.73 7.81
C SER A 879 35.65 -28.62 7.89
N LEU A 880 34.57 -28.24 7.28
CA LEU A 880 33.33 -29.03 7.24
C LEU A 880 33.36 -30.13 6.15
N HIS A 881 34.35 -30.14 5.27
CA HIS A 881 34.57 -31.16 4.23
C HIS A 881 35.48 -32.29 4.71
N PRO A 882 35.59 -33.40 3.99
CA PRO A 882 36.47 -34.48 4.33
C PRO A 882 37.92 -34.03 4.52
N LYS A 883 38.63 -34.67 5.43
CA LYS A 883 40.03 -34.31 5.81
C LYS A 883 40.97 -34.22 4.63
N ASN A 884 40.90 -35.15 3.69
CA ASN A 884 41.73 -35.15 2.50
C ASN A 884 41.50 -33.92 1.61
N VAL A 885 40.22 -33.47 1.52
CA VAL A 885 39.84 -32.24 0.78
C VAL A 885 40.37 -31.00 1.51
N TYR A 886 40.18 -30.95 2.82
CA TYR A 886 40.70 -29.87 3.66
C TYR A 886 42.23 -29.73 3.54
N ASP A 887 42.98 -30.82 3.75
CA ASP A 887 44.44 -30.83 3.73
C ASP A 887 45.01 -30.43 2.36
N SER A 888 44.41 -30.96 1.27
CA SER A 888 44.83 -30.63 -0.10
C SER A 888 44.59 -29.15 -0.40
N ARG A 889 43.36 -28.67 -0.18
CA ARG A 889 42.99 -27.28 -0.50
C ARG A 889 43.70 -26.25 0.39
N LYS A 890 43.87 -26.57 1.65
CA LYS A 890 44.63 -25.76 2.58
C LYS A 890 46.09 -25.63 2.12
N LYS A 891 46.72 -26.72 1.66
CA LYS A 891 48.08 -26.68 1.11
C LYS A 891 48.15 -25.78 -0.13
N ASP A 892 47.25 -25.95 -1.11
CA ASP A 892 47.21 -25.12 -2.30
C ASP A 892 47.09 -23.62 -1.95
N LEU A 893 46.27 -23.30 -0.95
CA LEU A 893 46.06 -21.94 -0.48
C LEU A 893 47.31 -21.38 0.21
N LEU A 894 47.96 -22.19 1.06
CA LEU A 894 49.24 -21.80 1.75
C LEU A 894 50.36 -21.57 0.76
N ASP A 895 50.54 -22.46 -0.23
CA ASP A 895 51.59 -22.31 -1.24
C ASP A 895 51.37 -21.01 -2.06
N SER A 896 50.11 -20.69 -2.36
CA SER A 896 49.78 -19.44 -3.02
C SER A 896 50.03 -18.19 -2.21
N ILE A 897 49.67 -18.22 -0.96
CA ILE A 897 49.95 -17.10 -0.03
C ILE A 897 51.44 -16.87 0.07
N ALA A 898 52.21 -17.92 0.27
CA ALA A 898 53.65 -17.84 0.35
C ALA A 898 54.31 -17.23 -0.90
N TYR A 899 53.72 -17.48 -2.08
CA TYR A 899 54.23 -16.93 -3.34
C TYR A 899 53.76 -15.48 -3.58
N ASN A 900 52.48 -15.19 -3.42
CA ASN A 900 51.85 -13.95 -3.87
C ASN A 900 51.79 -12.85 -2.80
N TYR A 901 51.84 -13.19 -1.52
CA TYR A 901 51.65 -12.29 -0.38
C TYR A 901 52.80 -12.35 0.61
N ARG A 902 54.04 -12.37 0.10
CA ARG A 902 55.26 -12.35 0.93
C ARG A 902 55.29 -11.11 1.83
N GLY A 903 55.34 -11.36 3.14
CA GLY A 903 55.37 -10.30 4.13
C GLY A 903 54.02 -9.92 4.75
N MET A 904 52.91 -10.44 4.27
CA MET A 904 51.65 -10.35 4.98
C MET A 904 51.62 -11.33 6.14
N ILE A 905 51.06 -10.88 7.27
CA ILE A 905 50.84 -11.74 8.43
C ILE A 905 49.45 -12.36 8.32
N PHE A 906 49.42 -13.68 8.22
CA PHE A 906 48.17 -14.42 8.28
C PHE A 906 48.00 -15.04 9.67
N PRO A 907 46.76 -15.14 10.18
CA PRO A 907 46.47 -15.73 11.48
C PRO A 907 46.89 -17.19 11.54
N ARG A 908 47.16 -17.65 12.79
CA ARG A 908 47.47 -19.06 13.08
C ARG A 908 46.43 -20.09 12.69
N ILE A 909 45.24 -19.66 12.27
CA ILE A 909 44.18 -20.54 11.72
C ILE A 909 44.74 -21.44 10.61
N LEU A 910 45.73 -20.98 9.89
CA LEU A 910 46.39 -21.75 8.84
C LEU A 910 47.14 -22.97 9.35
N ASP A 911 47.56 -22.98 10.63
CA ASP A 911 48.28 -24.11 11.24
C ASP A 911 47.40 -25.10 11.97
N ILE A 912 46.06 -24.78 12.12
CA ILE A 912 45.16 -25.63 12.90
C ILE A 912 44.85 -26.93 12.11
N PRO A 913 44.96 -28.13 12.76
CA PRO A 913 44.55 -29.39 12.17
C PRO A 913 43.05 -29.44 11.86
N HIS A 914 42.65 -30.27 10.85
CA HIS A 914 41.27 -30.41 10.40
C HIS A 914 40.25 -30.58 11.52
N ASP A 915 40.47 -31.60 12.41
CA ASP A 915 39.44 -31.94 13.43
C ASP A 915 39.29 -30.81 14.46
N GLN A 916 40.40 -30.14 14.84
CA GLN A 916 40.37 -29.02 15.75
C GLN A 916 39.68 -27.80 15.11
N CYS A 917 39.95 -27.52 13.82
CA CYS A 917 39.31 -26.46 13.07
C CYS A 917 37.79 -26.69 12.98
N ARG A 918 37.40 -27.94 12.63
CA ARG A 918 36.01 -28.35 12.57
C ARG A 918 35.30 -28.20 13.92
N ASP A 919 35.90 -28.63 15.02
CA ASP A 919 35.28 -28.53 16.36
C ASP A 919 35.04 -27.07 16.75
N ARG A 920 36.01 -26.18 16.53
CA ARG A 920 35.85 -24.76 16.81
C ARG A 920 34.76 -24.13 15.90
N THR A 921 34.75 -24.50 14.62
CA THR A 921 33.71 -24.04 13.68
C THR A 921 32.32 -24.45 14.15
N LEU A 922 32.15 -25.72 14.54
CA LEU A 922 30.86 -26.26 14.99
C LEU A 922 30.41 -25.75 16.37
N LYS A 923 31.30 -25.22 17.17
CA LYS A 923 30.95 -24.48 18.40
C LYS A 923 30.59 -23.03 18.13
N ALA A 924 30.67 -22.61 16.87
CA ALA A 924 30.45 -21.23 16.46
C ALA A 924 31.36 -20.21 17.18
N GLU A 925 32.54 -20.65 17.59
CA GLU A 925 33.54 -19.78 18.22
C GLU A 925 33.97 -18.69 17.23
N PRO A 926 34.04 -17.41 17.63
CA PRO A 926 34.60 -16.35 16.82
C PRO A 926 36.08 -16.66 16.47
N VAL A 927 36.48 -16.38 15.24
CA VAL A 927 37.86 -16.67 14.75
C VAL A 927 38.93 -15.95 15.59
N ASP A 928 38.60 -14.76 16.08
CA ASP A 928 39.49 -13.97 16.96
C ASP A 928 39.82 -14.67 18.29
N MET A 929 39.03 -15.62 18.72
CA MET A 929 39.23 -16.45 19.91
C MET A 929 40.04 -17.71 19.61
N TRP A 930 40.43 -17.97 18.36
CA TRP A 930 41.18 -19.17 17.98
C TRP A 930 42.68 -19.03 18.22
N LEU A 931 43.12 -17.85 18.59
CA LEU A 931 44.44 -17.55 19.02
C LEU A 931 44.59 -17.86 20.50
#